data_3c90046ed24699603976a7866bbd6d0a
#
_entry.id   3c90046ed24699603976a7866bbd6d0a
#
_cell.length_a   1.000
_cell.length_b   1.000
_cell.length_c   1.000
_cell.angle_alpha   90.00
_cell.angle_beta   90.00
_cell.angle_gamma   90.00
#
_symmetry.space_group_name_H-M   'P 1'
#
loop_
_entity.id
_entity.type
_entity.pdbx_description
1 polymer ?
#
loop_
_entity_poly.entity_id
_entity_poly.type
_entity_poly.pdbx_seq_one_letter_code
_entity_poly.pdbx_strand_id
1 'polypeptide(L)'
;MIMKQEKKFSFADARNVLSQFNQIEKNRNQYQKKSNKYKKNIVKASKNYLKNETMRVLEGIPVEELNRGKKGIRVKLLRTHGYNSYADVDYVSVKTISKIKGISPQKARLIKDIVANAKSATQEGIYLKLNVDHKTPETTDIILNTMRLKNVNDLMYSIDEIYQVDSQKRKEALRNLKTAKGFFRWLFSSGNAKQKAIESYDYLEMVLSSGFKEKIENIEKDSLSLEQSISNDYAWNEFTKNPICFNTLLEEIIPELIGGQNDVYGLPETIVEEIQTEDYSLDGLHCNLRRYQKFGVNYILHQRKVLLGDEMGLGKTIQAIATMVALRNQGETHFIVVCPASVLINWCREIEKFCDIQPIKVHGSTRQSGFQDWLDRGGIAVTTYETTSLFELPESLKCGLVVVDEAHYIKNPDAKRTNNTKRLCTHADRLLFMTGTALENNIDEMIRLIHILNPDIANKIKGMKMMPFAPLFRETIAPVYYRRKREDVLSELPELLENEEWCEMGYKEQWKYYECLSKEGHNYHEIRQVSWNVDDLHDSSKASRMLEIIEEAKEEGRKVIIFSFYLDTIRKISKLLGDQCTEIINGSVSPKHRQEIIDGFESASAGRVLVSQIMAGGTGLNIQSASVVIICEPQIKPSIESQAISRAYRMGQSRNVLVYRLLCSNTIDERITDILARKTNVFNAFADQSAAADNIEIDSASLTQIIEEERSRMKRAS
;
A
#
# COMPACT_ATOMS: atom_id res chain seq x y z
N MET A 1 -24.39 56.61 -18.45
CA MET A 1 -23.40 56.99 -19.46
C MET A 1 -22.13 57.37 -18.71
N ILE A 2 -21.31 56.36 -18.34
CA ILE A 2 -20.03 56.53 -17.61
C ILE A 2 -18.97 56.47 -18.69
N MET A 3 -18.35 57.63 -18.98
CA MET A 3 -17.20 57.73 -19.88
C MET A 3 -16.06 56.88 -19.31
N LYS A 4 -15.76 55.73 -19.95
CA LYS A 4 -14.48 55.05 -19.78
C LYS A 4 -13.40 55.99 -20.29
N GLN A 5 -12.58 56.56 -19.41
CA GLN A 5 -11.31 57.18 -19.80
C GLN A 5 -10.48 56.10 -20.50
N GLU A 6 -10.28 56.23 -21.80
CA GLU A 6 -9.32 55.42 -22.55
C GLU A 6 -7.92 55.71 -21.97
N LYS A 7 -7.40 54.73 -21.19
CA LYS A 7 -6.01 54.78 -20.72
C LYS A 7 -5.11 54.75 -21.94
N LYS A 8 -4.47 55.88 -22.28
CA LYS A 8 -3.55 55.94 -23.41
C LYS A 8 -2.40 54.95 -23.21
N PHE A 9 -2.26 53.99 -24.14
CA PHE A 9 -1.12 53.07 -24.20
C PHE A 9 0.21 53.83 -24.12
N SER A 10 1.10 53.44 -23.19
CA SER A 10 2.44 53.96 -23.09
C SER A 10 3.49 52.84 -23.13
N PHE A 11 4.69 53.17 -23.66
CA PHE A 11 5.83 52.25 -23.66
C PHE A 11 6.30 51.91 -22.24
N ALA A 12 6.09 52.80 -21.27
CA ALA A 12 6.43 52.57 -19.87
C ALA A 12 5.54 51.49 -19.27
N ASP A 13 4.21 51.59 -19.52
CA ASP A 13 3.23 50.62 -19.03
C ASP A 13 3.42 49.24 -19.68
N ALA A 14 3.67 49.21 -21.02
CA ALA A 14 3.98 47.97 -21.73
C ALA A 14 5.24 47.26 -21.17
N ARG A 15 6.30 48.03 -20.84
CA ARG A 15 7.50 47.50 -20.20
C ARG A 15 7.25 46.99 -18.79
N ASN A 16 6.40 47.73 -18.04
CA ASN A 16 6.02 47.30 -16.68
C ASN A 16 5.27 45.96 -16.70
N VAL A 17 4.26 45.81 -17.56
CA VAL A 17 3.52 44.55 -17.75
C VAL A 17 4.46 43.43 -18.15
N LEU A 18 5.31 43.63 -19.15
CA LEU A 18 6.33 42.62 -19.54
C LEU A 18 7.29 42.26 -18.40
N SER A 19 7.70 43.24 -17.59
CA SER A 19 8.59 43.05 -16.46
C SER A 19 7.94 42.12 -15.39
N GLN A 20 6.65 42.37 -15.10
CA GLN A 20 5.93 41.56 -14.12
C GLN A 20 5.81 40.08 -14.56
N PHE A 21 5.41 39.84 -15.81
CA PHE A 21 5.38 38.46 -16.32
C PHE A 21 6.76 37.80 -16.40
N ASN A 22 7.82 38.57 -16.78
CA ASN A 22 9.19 38.06 -16.79
C ASN A 22 9.67 37.69 -15.36
N GLN A 23 9.23 38.46 -14.34
CA GLN A 23 9.59 38.11 -12.93
C GLN A 23 8.93 36.81 -12.50
N ILE A 24 7.66 36.57 -12.83
CA ILE A 24 6.98 35.33 -12.55
C ILE A 24 7.70 34.15 -13.24
N GLU A 25 8.03 34.29 -14.51
CA GLU A 25 8.80 33.28 -15.26
C GLU A 25 10.18 33.01 -14.63
N LYS A 26 10.85 34.07 -14.17
CA LYS A 26 12.16 33.93 -13.48
C LYS A 26 12.03 33.16 -12.17
N ASN A 27 10.97 33.45 -11.38
CA ASN A 27 10.67 32.73 -10.15
C ASN A 27 10.40 31.24 -10.44
N ARG A 28 9.55 30.92 -11.43
CA ARG A 28 9.33 29.52 -11.86
C ARG A 28 10.63 28.79 -12.19
N ASN A 29 11.52 29.42 -12.94
CA ASN A 29 12.83 28.86 -13.28
C ASN A 29 13.72 28.65 -12.03
N GLN A 30 13.60 29.50 -11.01
CA GLN A 30 14.30 29.32 -9.74
C GLN A 30 13.75 28.12 -8.95
N TYR A 31 12.43 27.92 -8.92
CA TYR A 31 11.79 26.77 -8.29
C TYR A 31 12.19 25.46 -8.98
N GLN A 32 12.26 25.43 -10.30
CA GLN A 32 12.75 24.29 -11.05
C GLN A 32 14.23 23.94 -10.68
N LYS A 33 15.06 24.95 -10.48
CA LYS A 33 16.45 24.76 -10.00
C LYS A 33 16.49 24.25 -8.58
N LYS A 34 15.60 24.75 -7.68
CA LYS A 34 15.49 24.23 -6.31
C LYS A 34 15.04 22.76 -6.31
N SER A 35 14.02 22.40 -7.08
CA SER A 35 13.55 21.02 -7.25
C SER A 35 14.71 20.10 -7.67
N ASN A 36 15.46 20.49 -8.71
CA ASN A 36 16.62 19.72 -9.18
C ASN A 36 17.74 19.62 -8.12
N LYS A 37 17.94 20.65 -7.29
CA LYS A 37 18.89 20.60 -6.16
C LYS A 37 18.47 19.56 -5.12
N TYR A 38 17.20 19.56 -4.72
CA TYR A 38 16.70 18.60 -3.73
C TYR A 38 16.76 17.17 -4.26
N LYS A 39 16.43 16.93 -5.54
CA LYS A 39 16.61 15.61 -6.18
C LYS A 39 18.08 15.14 -6.11
N LYS A 40 19.03 16.02 -6.40
CA LYS A 40 20.48 15.69 -6.28
C LYS A 40 20.89 15.38 -4.84
N ASN A 41 20.34 16.11 -3.86
CA ASN A 41 20.62 15.86 -2.45
C ASN A 41 20.08 14.49 -2.01
N ILE A 42 18.88 14.12 -2.45
CA ILE A 42 18.29 12.80 -2.19
C ILE A 42 19.20 11.70 -2.76
N VAL A 43 19.62 11.79 -4.02
CA VAL A 43 20.55 10.84 -4.64
C VAL A 43 21.89 10.76 -3.89
N LYS A 44 22.40 11.89 -3.38
CA LYS A 44 23.62 11.88 -2.57
C LYS A 44 23.42 11.18 -1.23
N ALA A 45 22.34 11.49 -0.52
CA ALA A 45 22.03 10.87 0.76
C ALA A 45 21.75 9.37 0.61
N SER A 46 21.07 8.95 -0.47
CA SER A 46 20.81 7.54 -0.76
C SER A 46 22.08 6.74 -1.05
N LYS A 47 23.06 7.34 -1.74
CA LYS A 47 24.37 6.70 -1.93
C LYS A 47 25.13 6.51 -0.63
N ASN A 48 25.04 7.47 0.29
CA ASN A 48 25.62 7.35 1.62
C ASN A 48 24.92 6.24 2.42
N TYR A 49 23.60 6.20 2.38
CA TYR A 49 22.80 5.14 2.99
C TYR A 49 23.22 3.76 2.48
N LEU A 50 23.24 3.57 1.15
CA LEU A 50 23.65 2.30 0.53
C LEU A 50 25.07 1.89 0.94
N LYS A 51 26.00 2.84 0.96
CA LYS A 51 27.37 2.58 1.39
C LYS A 51 27.44 2.13 2.84
N ASN A 52 26.74 2.82 3.75
CA ASN A 52 26.79 2.53 5.18
C ASN A 52 26.11 1.20 5.50
N GLU A 53 24.93 0.92 4.91
CA GLU A 53 24.27 -0.36 5.08
C GLU A 53 25.07 -1.52 4.47
N THR A 54 25.71 -1.33 3.30
CA THR A 54 26.62 -2.32 2.72
C THR A 54 27.75 -2.65 3.69
N MET A 55 28.38 -1.63 4.29
CA MET A 55 29.46 -1.84 5.24
C MET A 55 28.97 -2.57 6.49
N ARG A 56 27.82 -2.20 7.02
CA ARG A 56 27.20 -2.88 8.18
C ARG A 56 26.97 -4.37 7.94
N VAL A 57 26.47 -4.73 6.76
CA VAL A 57 26.30 -6.15 6.38
C VAL A 57 27.65 -6.86 6.28
N LEU A 58 28.63 -6.22 5.63
CA LEU A 58 29.98 -6.80 5.49
C LEU A 58 30.72 -6.93 6.83
N GLU A 59 30.46 -6.07 7.81
CA GLU A 59 30.95 -6.19 9.19
C GLU A 59 30.41 -7.45 9.87
N GLY A 60 29.18 -7.84 9.58
CA GLY A 60 28.56 -9.06 10.07
C GLY A 60 29.05 -10.34 9.41
N ILE A 61 29.78 -10.28 8.29
CA ILE A 61 30.31 -11.46 7.60
C ILE A 61 31.72 -11.76 8.10
N PRO A 62 31.91 -12.87 8.84
CA PRO A 62 33.22 -13.20 9.40
C PRO A 62 34.22 -13.57 8.28
N VAL A 63 35.50 -13.27 8.50
CA VAL A 63 36.57 -13.52 7.52
C VAL A 63 36.75 -15.01 7.21
N GLU A 64 36.25 -15.91 8.05
CA GLU A 64 36.23 -17.37 7.87
C GLU A 64 35.48 -17.80 6.61
N GLU A 65 34.46 -17.06 6.23
CA GLU A 65 33.65 -17.33 5.01
C GLU A 65 34.45 -17.22 3.72
N LEU A 66 35.59 -16.51 3.72
CA LEU A 66 36.52 -16.46 2.57
C LEU A 66 37.02 -17.84 2.12
N ASN A 67 37.08 -18.80 3.06
CA ASN A 67 37.55 -20.14 2.76
C ASN A 67 36.39 -21.17 2.58
N ARG A 68 35.17 -20.70 2.52
CA ARG A 68 34.00 -21.55 2.21
C ARG A 68 34.25 -22.25 0.86
N GLY A 69 34.09 -23.56 0.82
CA GLY A 69 34.42 -24.38 -0.35
C GLY A 69 35.89 -24.69 -0.50
N LYS A 70 36.70 -24.64 0.58
CA LYS A 70 38.13 -25.04 0.63
C LYS A 70 39.04 -24.33 -0.41
N LYS A 71 38.85 -23.01 -0.59
CA LYS A 71 39.59 -22.20 -1.57
C LYS A 71 41.11 -22.01 -1.23
N GLY A 72 41.61 -22.63 -0.15
CA GLY A 72 42.99 -22.59 0.28
C GLY A 72 43.45 -21.20 0.76
N ILE A 73 42.54 -20.41 1.36
CA ILE A 73 42.84 -19.13 1.96
C ILE A 73 43.21 -19.33 3.45
N ARG A 74 44.34 -18.80 3.86
CA ARG A 74 44.83 -18.91 5.24
C ARG A 74 44.19 -17.85 6.12
N VAL A 75 42.94 -18.05 6.49
CA VAL A 75 42.11 -17.10 7.25
C VAL A 75 42.75 -16.74 8.60
N LYS A 76 43.41 -17.67 9.29
CA LYS A 76 44.12 -17.37 10.54
C LYS A 76 45.14 -16.24 10.39
N LEU A 77 45.83 -16.12 9.24
CA LEU A 77 46.79 -15.05 9.00
C LEU A 77 46.11 -13.70 8.83
N LEU A 78 44.94 -13.66 8.24
CA LEU A 78 44.13 -12.43 8.16
C LEU A 78 43.73 -11.97 9.55
N ARG A 79 43.19 -12.88 10.35
CA ARG A 79 42.73 -12.59 11.71
C ARG A 79 43.83 -12.10 12.63
N THR A 80 45.01 -12.71 12.58
CA THR A 80 46.20 -12.25 13.37
C THR A 80 46.69 -10.87 12.97
N HIS A 81 46.31 -10.38 11.78
CA HIS A 81 46.60 -9.05 11.29
C HIS A 81 45.43 -8.06 11.45
N GLY A 82 44.40 -8.43 12.23
CA GLY A 82 43.30 -7.55 12.58
C GLY A 82 42.12 -7.56 11.59
N TYR A 83 42.11 -8.44 10.58
CA TYR A 83 40.99 -8.55 9.64
C TYR A 83 40.03 -9.64 10.13
N ASN A 84 38.91 -9.21 10.75
CA ASN A 84 37.91 -10.08 11.35
C ASN A 84 36.65 -10.27 10.49
N SER A 85 36.37 -9.30 9.63
CA SER A 85 35.18 -9.26 8.78
C SER A 85 35.52 -8.97 7.30
N TYR A 86 34.52 -9.12 6.43
CA TYR A 86 34.65 -8.69 5.05
C TYR A 86 34.83 -7.18 4.91
N ALA A 87 34.26 -6.40 5.81
CA ALA A 87 34.45 -4.95 5.86
C ALA A 87 35.91 -4.58 6.07
N ASP A 88 36.61 -5.22 7.02
CA ASP A 88 38.04 -4.97 7.26
C ASP A 88 38.89 -5.23 6.01
N VAL A 89 38.53 -6.29 5.28
CA VAL A 89 39.22 -6.66 4.03
C VAL A 89 38.89 -5.68 2.90
N ASP A 90 37.66 -5.16 2.84
CA ASP A 90 37.26 -4.19 1.81
C ASP A 90 38.00 -2.88 1.89
N TYR A 91 38.36 -2.40 3.08
CA TYR A 91 39.07 -1.16 3.29
C TYR A 91 40.57 -1.20 2.80
N VAL A 92 41.16 -2.39 2.67
CA VAL A 92 42.59 -2.52 2.37
C VAL A 92 42.85 -2.90 0.91
N SER A 93 44.02 -2.49 0.40
CA SER A 93 44.41 -2.81 -0.97
C SER A 93 44.98 -4.24 -1.10
N VAL A 94 44.91 -4.79 -2.32
CA VAL A 94 45.59 -6.07 -2.64
C VAL A 94 47.08 -6.06 -2.21
N LYS A 95 47.77 -4.92 -2.39
CA LYS A 95 49.17 -4.76 -1.97
C LYS A 95 49.34 -4.90 -0.46
N THR A 96 48.40 -4.40 0.33
CA THR A 96 48.46 -4.50 1.79
C THR A 96 48.27 -5.95 2.24
N ILE A 97 47.29 -6.66 1.69
CA ILE A 97 47.04 -8.06 1.99
C ILE A 97 48.22 -8.96 1.54
N SER A 98 48.84 -8.69 0.39
CA SER A 98 49.98 -9.45 -0.13
C SER A 98 51.30 -9.27 0.68
N LYS A 99 51.39 -8.23 1.54
CA LYS A 99 52.50 -8.05 2.47
C LYS A 99 52.46 -9.00 3.66
N ILE A 100 51.30 -9.64 3.91
CA ILE A 100 51.17 -10.63 4.98
C ILE A 100 51.96 -11.87 4.63
N LYS A 101 52.95 -12.20 5.44
CA LYS A 101 53.82 -13.38 5.23
C LYS A 101 53.00 -14.65 5.14
N GLY A 102 52.99 -15.31 3.98
CA GLY A 102 52.20 -16.53 3.73
C GLY A 102 50.93 -16.30 2.89
N ILE A 103 50.66 -15.07 2.40
CA ILE A 103 49.61 -14.77 1.42
C ILE A 103 50.27 -14.30 0.13
N SER A 104 50.17 -15.07 -0.95
CA SER A 104 50.67 -14.68 -2.26
C SER A 104 49.84 -13.54 -2.90
N PRO A 105 50.41 -12.76 -3.83
CA PRO A 105 49.64 -11.74 -4.56
C PRO A 105 48.42 -12.29 -5.30
N GLN A 106 48.48 -13.52 -5.79
CA GLN A 106 47.32 -14.21 -6.40
C GLN A 106 46.23 -14.49 -5.39
N LYS A 107 46.62 -14.97 -4.19
CA LYS A 107 45.65 -15.19 -3.11
C LYS A 107 45.05 -13.87 -2.58
N ALA A 108 45.85 -12.81 -2.50
CA ALA A 108 45.38 -11.48 -2.12
C ALA A 108 44.33 -10.92 -3.11
N ARG A 109 44.54 -11.15 -4.43
CA ARG A 109 43.53 -10.82 -5.46
C ARG A 109 42.26 -11.64 -5.27
N LEU A 110 42.39 -12.97 -5.14
CA LEU A 110 41.22 -13.85 -4.92
C LEU A 110 40.41 -13.44 -3.68
N ILE A 111 41.08 -13.06 -2.59
CA ILE A 111 40.40 -12.55 -1.38
C ILE A 111 39.61 -11.29 -1.70
N LYS A 112 40.20 -10.33 -2.40
CA LYS A 112 39.53 -9.08 -2.80
C LYS A 112 38.39 -9.33 -3.77
N ASP A 113 38.52 -10.25 -4.71
CA ASP A 113 37.48 -10.59 -5.66
C ASP A 113 36.26 -11.22 -4.96
N ILE A 114 36.50 -12.10 -3.98
CA ILE A 114 35.41 -12.68 -3.16
C ILE A 114 34.66 -11.58 -2.39
N VAL A 115 35.40 -10.68 -1.74
CA VAL A 115 34.77 -9.58 -0.99
C VAL A 115 34.06 -8.60 -1.92
N ALA A 116 34.64 -8.30 -3.08
CA ALA A 116 34.00 -7.42 -4.07
C ALA A 116 32.70 -8.02 -4.61
N ASN A 117 32.67 -9.33 -4.91
CA ASN A 117 31.46 -10.02 -5.34
C ASN A 117 30.40 -10.06 -4.22
N ALA A 118 30.81 -10.33 -2.98
CA ALA A 118 29.90 -10.28 -1.83
C ALA A 118 29.33 -8.86 -1.63
N LYS A 119 30.17 -7.83 -1.79
CA LYS A 119 29.77 -6.44 -1.73
C LYS A 119 28.73 -6.08 -2.79
N SER A 120 28.95 -6.47 -4.05
CA SER A 120 28.00 -6.24 -5.13
C SER A 120 26.66 -6.94 -4.86
N ALA A 121 26.71 -8.21 -4.50
CA ALA A 121 25.50 -8.96 -4.15
C ALA A 121 24.74 -8.36 -2.95
N THR A 122 25.47 -7.86 -1.95
CA THR A 122 24.87 -7.15 -0.81
C THR A 122 24.20 -5.85 -1.25
N GLN A 123 24.86 -5.08 -2.14
CA GLN A 123 24.29 -3.82 -2.64
C GLN A 123 23.01 -4.03 -3.43
N GLU A 124 22.92 -5.10 -4.22
CA GLU A 124 21.73 -5.47 -4.98
C GLU A 124 20.55 -5.88 -4.08
N GLY A 125 20.81 -6.37 -2.87
CA GLY A 125 19.81 -6.77 -1.89
C GLY A 125 19.42 -5.69 -0.87
N ILE A 126 20.05 -4.49 -0.90
CA ILE A 126 19.74 -3.42 0.04
C ILE A 126 18.64 -2.52 -0.54
N TYR A 127 17.54 -2.41 0.17
CA TYR A 127 16.46 -1.46 -0.09
C TYR A 127 16.41 -0.37 0.99
N LEU A 128 15.91 0.80 0.61
CA LEU A 128 15.73 1.92 1.53
C LEU A 128 14.54 1.65 2.45
N LYS A 129 14.81 1.48 3.73
CA LYS A 129 13.79 1.35 4.77
C LYS A 129 13.69 2.66 5.55
N LEU A 130 12.58 3.37 5.40
CA LEU A 130 12.27 4.57 6.16
C LEU A 130 11.41 4.19 7.36
N ASN A 131 12.03 4.10 8.53
CA ASN A 131 11.37 3.68 9.75
C ASN A 131 11.48 4.76 10.83
N VAL A 132 10.35 5.15 11.40
CA VAL A 132 10.26 6.15 12.47
C VAL A 132 10.94 5.69 13.75
N ASP A 133 10.96 4.36 13.99
CA ASP A 133 11.59 3.76 15.17
C ASP A 133 13.14 3.69 15.06
N HIS A 134 13.69 3.79 13.82
CA HIS A 134 15.13 3.68 13.52
C HIS A 134 15.59 4.79 12.57
N LYS A 135 15.64 6.02 13.09
CA LYS A 135 16.11 7.20 12.33
C LYS A 135 17.63 7.23 12.27
N THR A 136 18.20 7.23 11.07
CA THR A 136 19.63 7.49 10.86
C THR A 136 19.85 8.89 10.28
N PRO A 137 21.07 9.44 10.34
CA PRO A 137 21.37 10.71 9.67
C PRO A 137 21.01 10.68 8.18
N GLU A 138 21.32 9.58 7.49
CA GLU A 138 21.08 9.42 6.05
C GLU A 138 19.58 9.37 5.72
N THR A 139 18.79 8.58 6.48
CA THR A 139 17.34 8.51 6.29
C THR A 139 16.67 9.83 6.63
N THR A 140 17.19 10.55 7.64
CA THR A 140 16.72 11.89 7.99
C THR A 140 17.02 12.90 6.88
N ASP A 141 18.20 12.87 6.28
CA ASP A 141 18.55 13.71 5.14
C ASP A 141 17.67 13.42 3.92
N ILE A 142 17.38 12.14 3.65
CA ILE A 142 16.48 11.74 2.56
C ILE A 142 15.09 12.32 2.81
N ILE A 143 14.51 12.09 3.99
CA ILE A 143 13.14 12.57 4.32
C ILE A 143 13.07 14.10 4.29
N LEU A 144 14.06 14.79 4.86
CA LEU A 144 14.13 16.25 4.87
C LEU A 144 14.15 16.83 3.45
N ASN A 145 14.99 16.30 2.57
CA ASN A 145 15.08 16.77 1.19
C ASN A 145 13.84 16.38 0.38
N THR A 146 13.23 15.24 0.68
CA THR A 146 11.95 14.82 0.05
C THR A 146 10.81 15.76 0.46
N MET A 147 10.72 16.15 1.73
CA MET A 147 9.72 17.13 2.19
C MET A 147 9.90 18.49 1.50
N ARG A 148 11.14 18.98 1.39
CA ARG A 148 11.45 20.21 0.67
C ARG A 148 11.15 20.11 -0.83
N LEU A 149 11.43 18.98 -1.43
CA LEU A 149 11.07 18.71 -2.83
C LEU A 149 9.56 18.73 -3.02
N LYS A 150 8.81 18.05 -2.13
CA LYS A 150 7.35 18.05 -2.16
C LYS A 150 6.81 19.48 -2.11
N ASN A 151 7.25 20.30 -1.14
CA ASN A 151 6.81 21.70 -1.03
C ASN A 151 7.04 22.50 -2.32
N VAL A 152 8.20 22.33 -2.95
CA VAL A 152 8.52 23.00 -4.22
C VAL A 152 7.68 22.46 -5.37
N ASN A 153 7.40 21.16 -5.43
CA ASN A 153 6.57 20.58 -6.47
C ASN A 153 5.11 21.00 -6.32
N ASP A 154 4.56 21.04 -5.10
CA ASP A 154 3.21 21.52 -4.80
C ASP A 154 3.06 22.98 -5.18
N LEU A 155 4.07 23.82 -4.87
CA LEU A 155 4.13 25.22 -5.31
C LEU A 155 4.09 25.33 -6.84
N MET A 156 4.94 24.57 -7.54
CA MET A 156 5.00 24.59 -9.00
C MET A 156 3.68 24.16 -9.63
N TYR A 157 3.07 23.12 -9.09
CA TYR A 157 1.77 22.63 -9.53
C TYR A 157 0.69 23.72 -9.39
N SER A 158 0.56 24.32 -8.22
CA SER A 158 -0.43 25.39 -7.97
C SER A 158 -0.21 26.62 -8.85
N ILE A 159 1.06 26.99 -9.12
CA ILE A 159 1.37 28.05 -10.07
C ILE A 159 0.98 27.63 -11.50
N ASP A 160 1.26 26.39 -11.89
CA ASP A 160 0.96 25.89 -13.23
C ASP A 160 -0.54 25.81 -13.49
N GLU A 161 -1.37 25.43 -12.52
CA GLU A 161 -2.83 25.49 -12.64
C GLU A 161 -3.31 26.91 -12.98
N ILE A 162 -2.82 27.92 -12.24
CA ILE A 162 -3.15 29.33 -12.53
C ILE A 162 -2.62 29.73 -13.93
N TYR A 163 -1.45 29.22 -14.31
CA TYR A 163 -0.79 29.55 -15.56
C TYR A 163 -1.42 28.88 -16.78
N GLN A 164 -2.07 27.73 -16.63
CA GLN A 164 -2.70 27.02 -17.76
C GLN A 164 -3.97 27.70 -18.24
N VAL A 165 -4.68 28.43 -17.38
CA VAL A 165 -5.83 29.21 -17.79
C VAL A 165 -5.40 30.23 -18.85
N ASP A 166 -5.97 30.14 -20.04
CA ASP A 166 -5.65 31.01 -21.20
C ASP A 166 -4.17 31.05 -21.64
N SER A 167 -3.42 29.97 -21.38
CA SER A 167 -1.95 29.94 -21.57
C SER A 167 -1.52 30.27 -23.00
N GLN A 168 -2.23 29.79 -24.03
CA GLN A 168 -1.91 30.06 -25.43
C GLN A 168 -2.14 31.52 -25.76
N LYS A 169 -3.29 32.08 -25.37
CA LYS A 169 -3.64 33.49 -25.59
C LYS A 169 -2.65 34.40 -24.89
N ARG A 170 -2.26 34.08 -23.66
CA ARG A 170 -1.27 34.84 -22.89
C ARG A 170 0.13 34.78 -23.53
N LYS A 171 0.59 33.60 -24.00
CA LYS A 171 1.87 33.44 -24.71
C LYS A 171 1.90 34.28 -25.99
N GLU A 172 0.80 34.28 -26.75
CA GLU A 172 0.67 35.12 -27.96
C GLU A 172 0.68 36.60 -27.61
N ALA A 173 -0.09 37.02 -26.61
CA ALA A 173 -0.13 38.39 -26.14
C ALA A 173 1.24 38.91 -25.67
N LEU A 174 1.98 38.11 -24.87
CA LEU A 174 3.34 38.46 -24.46
C LEU A 174 4.31 38.57 -25.65
N ARG A 175 4.13 37.73 -26.67
CA ARG A 175 4.94 37.81 -27.91
C ARG A 175 4.65 39.07 -28.68
N ASN A 176 3.38 39.41 -28.86
CA ASN A 176 2.93 40.62 -29.56
C ASN A 176 3.36 41.91 -28.82
N LEU A 177 3.24 41.93 -27.48
CA LEU A 177 3.61 43.09 -26.66
C LEU A 177 5.12 43.39 -26.69
N LYS A 178 5.98 42.40 -27.01
CA LYS A 178 7.43 42.62 -27.21
C LYS A 178 7.75 43.63 -28.31
N THR A 179 6.81 43.91 -29.23
CA THR A 179 6.92 44.95 -30.26
C THR A 179 7.01 46.36 -29.62
N ALA A 180 6.33 46.57 -28.50
CA ALA A 180 6.33 47.80 -27.73
C ALA A 180 7.49 47.96 -26.73
N LYS A 181 8.46 47.05 -26.71
CA LYS A 181 9.59 47.06 -25.76
C LYS A 181 10.53 48.27 -25.95
N GLY A 182 10.57 48.86 -27.16
CA GLY A 182 11.41 50.00 -27.44
C GLY A 182 10.91 50.85 -28.63
N PHE A 183 11.21 52.16 -28.61
CA PHE A 183 10.74 53.13 -29.60
C PHE A 183 11.10 52.76 -31.04
N PHE A 184 12.34 52.36 -31.31
CA PHE A 184 12.76 51.98 -32.67
C PHE A 184 12.06 50.72 -33.17
N ARG A 185 11.86 49.74 -32.31
CA ARG A 185 11.13 48.51 -32.65
C ARG A 185 9.68 48.79 -32.98
N TRP A 186 9.05 49.71 -32.26
CA TRP A 186 7.71 50.17 -32.52
C TRP A 186 7.61 50.93 -33.81
N LEU A 187 8.56 51.87 -34.04
CA LEU A 187 8.54 52.76 -35.22
C LEU A 187 8.56 51.95 -36.52
N PHE A 188 9.39 50.91 -36.59
CA PHE A 188 9.53 50.05 -37.78
C PHE A 188 8.54 48.90 -37.85
N SER A 189 7.58 48.78 -36.92
CA SER A 189 6.54 47.75 -36.94
C SER A 189 5.37 48.14 -37.82
N SER A 190 4.73 47.15 -38.49
CA SER A 190 3.54 47.36 -39.29
C SER A 190 2.36 47.85 -38.45
N GLY A 191 1.39 48.51 -39.08
CA GLY A 191 0.18 48.97 -38.39
C GLY A 191 -0.58 47.84 -37.70
N ASN A 192 -0.68 46.67 -38.32
CA ASN A 192 -1.30 45.49 -37.76
C ASN A 192 -0.53 44.96 -36.52
N ALA A 193 0.81 44.97 -36.52
CA ALA A 193 1.63 44.58 -35.37
C ALA A 193 1.46 45.54 -34.19
N LYS A 194 1.32 46.83 -34.46
CA LYS A 194 1.02 47.88 -33.46
C LYS A 194 -0.34 47.65 -32.80
N GLN A 195 -1.37 47.42 -33.61
CA GLN A 195 -2.72 47.16 -33.14
C GLN A 195 -2.77 45.89 -32.26
N LYS A 196 -2.17 44.80 -32.71
CA LYS A 196 -2.06 43.56 -31.92
C LYS A 196 -1.29 43.76 -30.62
N ALA A 197 -0.29 44.61 -30.57
CA ALA A 197 0.44 44.92 -29.35
C ALA A 197 -0.40 45.70 -28.34
N ILE A 198 -1.24 46.63 -28.80
CA ILE A 198 -2.18 47.38 -27.93
C ILE A 198 -3.23 46.43 -27.36
N GLU A 199 -3.90 45.64 -28.19
CA GLU A 199 -4.89 44.67 -27.76
C GLU A 199 -4.28 43.66 -26.78
N SER A 200 -3.04 43.25 -27.01
CA SER A 200 -2.30 42.36 -26.10
C SER A 200 -1.95 43.02 -24.77
N TYR A 201 -1.66 44.33 -24.79
CA TYR A 201 -1.45 45.10 -23.56
C TYR A 201 -2.72 45.13 -22.70
N ASP A 202 -3.86 45.52 -23.31
CA ASP A 202 -5.15 45.56 -22.59
C ASP A 202 -5.54 44.23 -22.00
N TYR A 203 -5.35 43.15 -22.73
CA TYR A 203 -5.57 41.78 -22.24
C TYR A 203 -4.65 41.43 -21.07
N LEU A 204 -3.35 41.68 -21.17
CA LEU A 204 -2.38 41.33 -20.12
C LEU A 204 -2.56 42.23 -18.87
N GLU A 205 -2.92 43.49 -19.02
CA GLU A 205 -3.27 44.37 -17.92
C GLU A 205 -4.55 43.90 -17.21
N MET A 206 -5.55 43.45 -17.95
CA MET A 206 -6.75 42.83 -17.40
C MET A 206 -6.41 41.56 -16.61
N VAL A 207 -5.54 40.69 -17.11
CA VAL A 207 -5.08 39.47 -16.40
C VAL A 207 -4.38 39.86 -15.10
N LEU A 208 -3.48 40.85 -15.08
CA LEU A 208 -2.82 41.32 -13.87
C LEU A 208 -3.80 41.95 -12.87
N SER A 209 -4.76 42.74 -13.35
CA SER A 209 -5.77 43.40 -12.51
C SER A 209 -6.83 42.45 -11.96
N SER A 210 -6.99 41.25 -12.54
CA SER A 210 -7.87 40.20 -12.03
C SER A 210 -7.31 39.44 -10.80
N GLY A 211 -6.21 39.89 -10.21
CA GLY A 211 -5.56 39.26 -9.09
C GLY A 211 -4.63 38.08 -9.43
N PHE A 212 -4.33 37.91 -10.72
CA PHE A 212 -3.44 36.81 -11.18
C PHE A 212 -2.07 36.82 -10.49
N LYS A 213 -1.42 37.99 -10.41
CA LYS A 213 -0.13 38.16 -9.76
C LYS A 213 -0.22 37.92 -8.24
N GLU A 214 -1.22 38.52 -7.61
CA GLU A 214 -1.45 38.43 -6.16
C GLU A 214 -1.69 36.97 -5.72
N LYS A 215 -2.46 36.19 -6.48
CA LYS A 215 -2.66 34.78 -6.23
C LYS A 215 -1.34 34.01 -6.24
N ILE A 216 -0.47 34.25 -7.22
CA ILE A 216 0.84 33.61 -7.31
C ILE A 216 1.73 34.03 -6.13
N GLU A 217 1.80 35.32 -5.80
CA GLU A 217 2.59 35.87 -4.70
C GLU A 217 2.16 35.29 -3.34
N ASN A 218 0.85 35.08 -3.13
CA ASN A 218 0.33 34.44 -1.90
C ASN A 218 0.79 32.99 -1.80
N ILE A 219 0.67 32.20 -2.88
CA ILE A 219 1.14 30.81 -2.91
C ILE A 219 2.67 30.73 -2.68
N GLU A 220 3.43 31.62 -3.31
CA GLU A 220 4.89 31.72 -3.10
C GLU A 220 5.22 32.03 -1.64
N LYS A 221 4.50 32.96 -1.01
CA LYS A 221 4.69 33.34 0.41
C LYS A 221 4.38 32.18 1.35
N ASP A 222 3.28 31.45 1.12
CA ASP A 222 2.89 30.31 1.92
C ASP A 222 3.94 29.18 1.81
N SER A 223 4.41 28.87 0.60
CA SER A 223 5.47 27.90 0.37
C SER A 223 6.80 28.28 1.02
N LEU A 224 7.18 29.57 0.99
CA LEU A 224 8.39 30.06 1.66
C LEU A 224 8.28 29.98 3.18
N SER A 225 7.12 30.31 3.75
CA SER A 225 6.85 30.15 5.19
C SER A 225 6.97 28.70 5.62
N LEU A 226 6.38 27.79 4.84
CA LEU A 226 6.52 26.34 5.07
C LEU A 226 7.99 25.90 4.97
N GLU A 227 8.74 26.34 3.94
CA GLU A 227 10.15 25.97 3.75
C GLU A 227 11.00 26.36 4.96
N GLN A 228 10.72 27.48 5.61
CA GLN A 228 11.41 27.95 6.83
C GLN A 228 11.08 27.10 8.06
N SER A 229 9.88 26.53 8.13
CA SER A 229 9.43 25.69 9.25
C SER A 229 9.85 24.22 9.13
N ILE A 230 10.35 23.79 7.96
CA ILE A 230 10.76 22.40 7.71
C ILE A 230 12.03 22.08 8.55
N SER A 231 11.82 21.47 9.70
CA SER A 231 12.83 20.82 10.55
C SER A 231 12.87 19.32 10.30
N ASN A 232 13.84 18.62 10.88
CA ASN A 232 13.90 17.16 10.84
C ASN A 232 12.64 16.53 11.45
N ASP A 233 12.20 17.00 12.60
CA ASP A 233 11.01 16.46 13.29
C ASP A 233 9.74 16.75 12.49
N TYR A 234 9.62 17.94 11.91
CA TYR A 234 8.51 18.29 11.05
C TYR A 234 8.46 17.33 9.84
N ALA A 235 9.59 17.10 9.17
CA ALA A 235 9.66 16.23 8.00
C ALA A 235 9.32 14.76 8.35
N TRP A 236 9.80 14.23 9.48
CA TRP A 236 9.45 12.90 9.96
C TRP A 236 7.95 12.79 10.34
N ASN A 237 7.38 13.80 10.97
CA ASN A 237 5.96 13.83 11.30
C ASN A 237 5.08 13.83 10.02
N GLU A 238 5.47 14.61 9.01
CA GLU A 238 4.76 14.62 7.73
C GLU A 238 4.92 13.30 6.96
N PHE A 239 6.11 12.68 7.02
CA PHE A 239 6.30 11.32 6.51
C PHE A 239 5.37 10.32 7.18
N THR A 240 5.23 10.37 8.51
CA THR A 240 4.34 9.47 9.28
C THR A 240 2.88 9.60 8.87
N LYS A 241 2.43 10.82 8.54
CA LYS A 241 1.05 11.07 8.06
C LYS A 241 0.83 10.61 6.62
N ASN A 242 1.85 10.72 5.76
CA ASN A 242 1.73 10.51 4.32
C ASN A 242 2.88 9.67 3.72
N PRO A 243 3.20 8.48 4.26
CA PRO A 243 4.36 7.69 3.82
C PRO A 243 4.30 7.34 2.33
N ILE A 244 3.10 7.07 1.80
CA ILE A 244 2.88 6.72 0.40
C ILE A 244 3.39 7.83 -0.53
N CYS A 245 3.04 9.09 -0.24
CA CYS A 245 3.46 10.23 -1.05
C CYS A 245 5.00 10.37 -1.09
N PHE A 246 5.66 10.21 0.06
CA PHE A 246 7.13 10.26 0.14
C PHE A 246 7.76 9.12 -0.65
N ASN A 247 7.31 7.88 -0.46
CA ASN A 247 7.85 6.72 -1.16
C ASN A 247 7.61 6.81 -2.68
N THR A 248 6.48 7.34 -3.13
CA THR A 248 6.22 7.55 -4.56
C THR A 248 7.18 8.56 -5.17
N LEU A 249 7.46 9.69 -4.48
CA LEU A 249 8.44 10.67 -4.93
C LEU A 249 9.87 10.09 -4.95
N LEU A 250 10.23 9.28 -3.97
CA LEU A 250 11.54 8.65 -3.89
C LEU A 250 11.70 7.57 -4.98
N GLU A 251 10.65 6.81 -5.28
CA GLU A 251 10.66 5.81 -6.36
C GLU A 251 10.95 6.44 -7.74
N GLU A 252 10.52 7.69 -7.97
CA GLU A 252 10.86 8.44 -9.19
C GLU A 252 12.34 8.89 -9.25
N ILE A 253 13.01 9.02 -8.11
CA ILE A 253 14.36 9.61 -8.01
C ILE A 253 15.43 8.53 -7.82
N ILE A 254 15.14 7.52 -7.03
CA ILE A 254 16.05 6.43 -6.65
C ILE A 254 15.34 5.06 -6.78
N PRO A 255 14.86 4.71 -7.97
CA PRO A 255 14.07 3.48 -8.19
C PRO A 255 14.82 2.21 -7.80
N GLU A 256 16.18 2.23 -7.84
CA GLU A 256 16.99 1.07 -7.49
C GLU A 256 16.93 0.71 -5.99
N LEU A 257 16.60 1.69 -5.14
CA LEU A 257 16.51 1.50 -3.69
C LEU A 257 15.08 1.37 -3.17
N ILE A 258 14.07 1.70 -4.00
CA ILE A 258 12.65 1.65 -3.63
C ILE A 258 11.89 0.90 -4.72
N GLY A 259 11.21 -0.16 -4.32
CA GLY A 259 10.50 -1.03 -5.24
C GLY A 259 11.35 -2.20 -5.72
N GLY A 260 10.72 -3.33 -5.97
CA GLY A 260 11.39 -4.50 -6.56
C GLY A 260 11.91 -4.19 -7.96
N GLN A 261 13.04 -4.79 -8.33
CA GLN A 261 13.62 -4.62 -9.66
C GLN A 261 12.76 -5.23 -10.79
N ASN A 262 11.76 -6.05 -10.45
CA ASN A 262 10.92 -6.77 -11.39
C ASN A 262 9.46 -6.32 -11.30
N ASP A 263 9.04 -5.33 -12.07
CA ASP A 263 7.61 -5.00 -12.26
C ASP A 263 6.83 -6.14 -12.97
N VAL A 264 7.54 -7.13 -13.47
CA VAL A 264 7.09 -8.15 -14.43
C VAL A 264 6.52 -9.41 -13.78
N TYR A 265 6.82 -9.65 -12.52
CA TYR A 265 6.34 -10.75 -11.64
C TYR A 265 5.68 -11.95 -12.35
N GLY A 266 6.49 -12.75 -13.04
CA GLY A 266 6.06 -14.03 -13.60
C GLY A 266 5.22 -13.94 -14.87
N LEU A 267 5.09 -12.77 -15.49
CA LEU A 267 4.49 -12.62 -16.81
C LEU A 267 5.52 -12.93 -17.91
N PRO A 268 5.10 -13.53 -19.05
CA PRO A 268 5.93 -13.67 -20.22
C PRO A 268 6.40 -12.31 -20.77
N GLU A 269 7.66 -12.24 -21.25
CA GLU A 269 8.25 -11.00 -21.78
C GLU A 269 7.40 -10.36 -22.90
N THR A 270 6.80 -11.18 -23.77
CA THR A 270 5.92 -10.73 -24.86
C THR A 270 4.72 -9.93 -24.34
N ILE A 271 4.06 -10.40 -23.27
CA ILE A 271 2.93 -9.68 -22.64
C ILE A 271 3.42 -8.38 -21.99
N VAL A 272 4.60 -8.39 -21.39
CA VAL A 272 5.18 -7.22 -20.75
C VAL A 272 5.48 -6.11 -21.74
N GLU A 273 6.08 -6.45 -22.88
CA GLU A 273 6.36 -5.48 -23.94
C GLU A 273 5.06 -4.86 -24.50
N GLU A 274 4.02 -5.66 -24.72
CA GLU A 274 2.71 -5.18 -25.17
C GLU A 274 2.06 -4.23 -24.15
N ILE A 275 2.08 -4.58 -22.88
CA ILE A 275 1.50 -3.77 -21.78
C ILE A 275 2.20 -2.42 -21.66
N GLN A 276 3.51 -2.35 -21.86
CA GLN A 276 4.27 -1.10 -21.74
C GLN A 276 3.95 -0.08 -22.84
N THR A 277 3.33 -0.50 -23.93
CA THR A 277 2.93 0.40 -25.04
C THR A 277 1.60 1.11 -24.81
N GLU A 278 0.85 0.76 -23.76
CA GLU A 278 -0.44 1.38 -23.45
C GLU A 278 -0.25 2.87 -23.10
N ASP A 279 -0.92 3.73 -23.87
CA ASP A 279 -0.94 5.17 -23.63
C ASP A 279 -2.34 5.63 -23.17
N TYR A 280 -2.39 6.28 -22.01
CA TYR A 280 -3.64 6.74 -21.42
C TYR A 280 -3.40 7.95 -20.52
N SER A 281 -4.41 8.81 -20.43
CA SER A 281 -4.41 9.95 -19.52
C SER A 281 -5.04 9.55 -18.16
N LEU A 282 -4.41 10.01 -17.10
CA LEU A 282 -4.94 9.94 -15.73
C LEU A 282 -5.43 11.31 -15.23
N ASP A 283 -5.79 12.23 -16.14
CA ASP A 283 -6.33 13.53 -15.76
C ASP A 283 -7.59 13.37 -14.92
N GLY A 284 -7.64 14.02 -13.76
CA GLY A 284 -8.68 13.85 -12.76
C GLY A 284 -8.45 12.70 -11.79
N LEU A 285 -7.26 12.10 -11.75
CA LEU A 285 -6.79 11.26 -10.64
C LEU A 285 -5.98 12.12 -9.66
N HIS A 286 -6.34 12.10 -8.36
CA HIS A 286 -5.79 12.99 -7.34
C HIS A 286 -4.64 12.36 -6.53
N CYS A 287 -4.00 11.34 -7.06
CA CYS A 287 -2.85 10.71 -6.43
C CYS A 287 -1.83 10.22 -7.48
N ASN A 288 -0.60 10.05 -7.05
CA ASN A 288 0.44 9.40 -7.85
C ASN A 288 0.43 7.90 -7.58
N LEU A 289 0.35 7.11 -8.64
CA LEU A 289 0.46 5.67 -8.56
C LEU A 289 1.92 5.24 -8.39
N ARG A 290 2.15 4.19 -7.62
CA ARG A 290 3.44 3.48 -7.56
C ARG A 290 3.68 2.77 -8.91
N ARG A 291 4.94 2.49 -9.23
CA ARG A 291 5.32 1.82 -10.50
C ARG A 291 4.53 0.54 -10.73
N TYR A 292 4.49 -0.34 -9.73
CA TYR A 292 3.75 -1.59 -9.84
C TYR A 292 2.23 -1.37 -10.02
N GLN A 293 1.65 -0.30 -9.46
CA GLN A 293 0.23 0.04 -9.65
C GLN A 293 -0.02 0.55 -11.07
N LYS A 294 0.89 1.39 -11.60
CA LYS A 294 0.84 1.83 -13.00
C LYS A 294 0.87 0.63 -13.95
N PHE A 295 1.80 -0.31 -13.69
CA PHE A 295 1.87 -1.55 -14.45
C PHE A 295 0.58 -2.37 -14.35
N GLY A 296 -0.03 -2.46 -13.16
CA GLY A 296 -1.33 -3.12 -12.98
C GLY A 296 -2.45 -2.46 -13.76
N VAL A 297 -2.50 -1.12 -13.81
CA VAL A 297 -3.48 -0.37 -14.64
C VAL A 297 -3.25 -0.68 -16.12
N ASN A 298 -2.00 -0.64 -16.61
CA ASN A 298 -1.66 -1.01 -17.99
C ASN A 298 -2.12 -2.43 -18.31
N TYR A 299 -1.85 -3.38 -17.42
CA TYR A 299 -2.28 -4.78 -17.59
C TYR A 299 -3.81 -4.89 -17.68
N ILE A 300 -4.57 -4.18 -16.85
CA ILE A 300 -6.04 -4.21 -16.87
C ILE A 300 -6.58 -3.59 -18.17
N LEU A 301 -6.02 -2.48 -18.62
CA LEU A 301 -6.43 -1.82 -19.85
C LEU A 301 -6.17 -2.69 -21.09
N HIS A 302 -4.98 -3.31 -21.16
CA HIS A 302 -4.55 -4.15 -22.26
C HIS A 302 -5.35 -5.45 -22.34
N GLN A 303 -5.43 -6.21 -21.25
CA GLN A 303 -6.07 -7.53 -21.21
C GLN A 303 -7.60 -7.47 -21.17
N ARG A 304 -8.18 -6.33 -20.78
CA ARG A 304 -9.63 -6.05 -20.72
C ARG A 304 -10.42 -6.91 -19.73
N LYS A 305 -10.14 -8.20 -19.60
CA LYS A 305 -10.83 -9.15 -18.71
C LYS A 305 -9.82 -9.80 -17.76
N VAL A 306 -9.73 -9.29 -16.56
CA VAL A 306 -8.64 -9.56 -15.63
C VAL A 306 -9.16 -10.07 -14.30
N LEU A 307 -8.48 -11.07 -13.77
CA LEU A 307 -8.53 -11.49 -12.38
C LEU A 307 -7.25 -10.98 -11.69
N LEU A 308 -7.36 -9.90 -10.93
CA LEU A 308 -6.25 -9.31 -10.18
C LEU A 308 -6.18 -9.94 -8.79
N GLY A 309 -5.17 -10.78 -8.60
CA GLY A 309 -4.91 -11.54 -7.37
C GLY A 309 -3.87 -10.90 -6.44
N ASP A 310 -3.59 -9.61 -6.58
CA ASP A 310 -2.63 -8.89 -5.74
C ASP A 310 -2.91 -9.12 -4.26
N GLU A 311 -1.85 -9.33 -3.49
CA GLU A 311 -1.96 -9.51 -2.04
C GLU A 311 -2.66 -8.31 -1.38
N MET A 312 -3.26 -8.53 -0.23
CA MET A 312 -3.95 -7.48 0.53
C MET A 312 -2.99 -6.34 0.88
N GLY A 313 -3.46 -5.09 0.76
CA GLY A 313 -2.65 -3.90 1.05
C GLY A 313 -1.85 -3.35 -0.14
N LEU A 314 -1.87 -3.99 -1.31
CA LEU A 314 -1.21 -3.50 -2.54
C LEU A 314 -2.02 -2.45 -3.32
N GLY A 315 -3.18 -2.04 -2.83
CA GLY A 315 -3.97 -0.96 -3.45
C GLY A 315 -4.70 -1.40 -4.72
N LYS A 316 -5.36 -2.57 -4.71
CA LYS A 316 -6.25 -3.00 -5.81
C LYS A 316 -7.33 -1.97 -6.12
N THR A 317 -7.91 -1.35 -5.08
CA THR A 317 -8.94 -0.32 -5.21
C THR A 317 -8.45 0.88 -6.02
N ILE A 318 -7.26 1.40 -5.74
CA ILE A 318 -6.72 2.55 -6.47
C ILE A 318 -6.36 2.19 -7.92
N GLN A 319 -5.93 0.96 -8.20
CA GLN A 319 -5.70 0.48 -9.57
C GLN A 319 -7.02 0.43 -10.35
N ALA A 320 -8.11 -0.02 -9.73
CA ALA A 320 -9.44 -0.02 -10.33
C ALA A 320 -9.95 1.41 -10.60
N ILE A 321 -9.80 2.32 -9.64
CA ILE A 321 -10.18 3.75 -9.79
C ILE A 321 -9.38 4.39 -10.92
N ALA A 322 -8.06 4.20 -10.95
CA ALA A 322 -7.21 4.74 -12.01
C ALA A 322 -7.57 4.19 -13.40
N THR A 323 -7.94 2.90 -13.48
CA THR A 323 -8.44 2.30 -14.72
C THR A 323 -9.76 2.97 -15.17
N MET A 324 -10.69 3.23 -14.25
CA MET A 324 -11.93 3.94 -14.57
C MET A 324 -11.68 5.39 -15.02
N VAL A 325 -10.72 6.09 -14.40
CA VAL A 325 -10.31 7.43 -14.83
C VAL A 325 -9.73 7.42 -16.25
N ALA A 326 -8.83 6.45 -16.54
CA ALA A 326 -8.26 6.30 -17.88
C ALA A 326 -9.35 6.06 -18.93
N LEU A 327 -10.32 5.19 -18.64
CA LEU A 327 -11.43 4.87 -19.54
C LEU A 327 -12.41 6.04 -19.70
N ARG A 328 -12.69 6.81 -18.64
CA ARG A 328 -13.46 8.06 -18.74
C ARG A 328 -12.79 9.04 -19.69
N ASN A 329 -11.49 9.18 -19.62
CA ASN A 329 -10.72 10.06 -20.49
C ASN A 329 -10.69 9.57 -21.95
N GLN A 330 -11.03 8.29 -22.19
CA GLN A 330 -11.29 7.71 -23.51
C GLN A 330 -12.75 7.82 -23.97
N GLY A 331 -13.64 8.40 -23.14
CA GLY A 331 -15.05 8.65 -23.48
C GLY A 331 -16.06 7.71 -22.83
N GLU A 332 -15.64 6.76 -22.00
CA GLU A 332 -16.54 5.88 -21.26
C GLU A 332 -17.25 6.65 -20.14
N THR A 333 -18.54 6.38 -19.92
CA THR A 333 -19.35 7.18 -18.99
C THR A 333 -19.91 6.37 -17.82
N HIS A 334 -20.13 5.07 -17.97
CA HIS A 334 -20.80 4.23 -16.98
C HIS A 334 -19.87 3.15 -16.45
N PHE A 335 -19.73 3.09 -15.12
CA PHE A 335 -18.89 2.11 -14.43
C PHE A 335 -19.68 1.47 -13.29
N ILE A 336 -19.42 0.20 -13.00
CA ILE A 336 -20.07 -0.53 -11.90
C ILE A 336 -19.00 -1.16 -11.01
N VAL A 337 -19.16 -0.99 -9.69
CA VAL A 337 -18.38 -1.68 -8.66
C VAL A 337 -19.34 -2.54 -7.85
N VAL A 338 -19.14 -3.85 -7.89
CA VAL A 338 -19.85 -4.84 -7.06
C VAL A 338 -18.92 -5.27 -5.95
N CYS A 339 -19.31 -5.04 -4.69
CA CYS A 339 -18.48 -5.30 -3.53
C CYS A 339 -19.29 -5.85 -2.34
N PRO A 340 -18.64 -6.45 -1.32
CA PRO A 340 -19.31 -6.77 -0.06
C PRO A 340 -19.87 -5.52 0.63
N ALA A 341 -20.98 -5.64 1.32
CA ALA A 341 -21.64 -4.50 2.01
C ALA A 341 -20.72 -3.79 3.03
N SER A 342 -19.78 -4.54 3.62
CA SER A 342 -18.82 -4.01 4.61
C SER A 342 -17.85 -2.99 4.03
N VAL A 343 -17.56 -3.03 2.73
CA VAL A 343 -16.58 -2.15 2.08
C VAL A 343 -17.21 -1.09 1.17
N LEU A 344 -18.52 -1.13 0.98
CA LEU A 344 -19.24 -0.24 0.07
C LEU A 344 -19.00 1.25 0.39
N ILE A 345 -19.08 1.64 1.65
CA ILE A 345 -18.85 3.03 2.08
C ILE A 345 -17.38 3.43 1.85
N ASN A 346 -16.46 2.53 2.11
CA ASN A 346 -15.04 2.78 1.83
C ASN A 346 -14.80 3.01 0.33
N TRP A 347 -15.43 2.23 -0.55
CA TRP A 347 -15.36 2.43 -2.00
C TRP A 347 -15.83 3.84 -2.40
N CYS A 348 -16.99 4.29 -1.89
CA CYS A 348 -17.49 5.64 -2.19
C CYS A 348 -16.47 6.72 -1.76
N ARG A 349 -15.95 6.62 -0.53
CA ARG A 349 -14.96 7.57 0.00
C ARG A 349 -13.64 7.57 -0.77
N GLU A 350 -13.15 6.41 -1.18
CA GLU A 350 -11.91 6.32 -1.95
C GLU A 350 -12.09 6.90 -3.36
N ILE A 351 -13.24 6.69 -4.00
CA ILE A 351 -13.56 7.32 -5.28
C ILE A 351 -13.59 8.85 -5.12
N GLU A 352 -14.34 9.39 -4.16
CA GLU A 352 -14.41 10.82 -3.88
C GLU A 352 -13.05 11.45 -3.57
N LYS A 353 -12.20 10.71 -2.85
CA LYS A 353 -10.87 11.17 -2.46
C LYS A 353 -9.88 11.19 -3.61
N PHE A 354 -9.95 10.19 -4.50
CA PHE A 354 -8.88 9.94 -5.46
C PHE A 354 -9.22 10.30 -6.90
N CYS A 355 -10.47 10.64 -7.23
CA CYS A 355 -10.80 11.06 -8.59
C CYS A 355 -11.99 12.01 -8.69
N ASP A 356 -12.16 12.62 -9.87
CA ASP A 356 -13.27 13.53 -10.18
C ASP A 356 -14.58 12.80 -10.56
N ILE A 357 -14.56 11.46 -10.71
CA ILE A 357 -15.76 10.70 -11.08
C ILE A 357 -16.64 10.57 -9.84
N GLN A 358 -17.95 10.91 -9.98
CA GLN A 358 -18.86 10.82 -8.84
C GLN A 358 -19.25 9.37 -8.53
N PRO A 359 -19.11 8.90 -7.28
CA PRO A 359 -19.66 7.63 -6.85
C PRO A 359 -21.17 7.77 -6.60
N ILE A 360 -21.94 6.84 -7.13
CA ILE A 360 -23.38 6.76 -6.92
C ILE A 360 -23.67 5.49 -6.12
N LYS A 361 -24.12 5.67 -4.88
CA LYS A 361 -24.45 4.56 -4.01
C LYS A 361 -25.76 3.91 -4.41
N VAL A 362 -25.71 2.66 -4.91
CA VAL A 362 -26.89 1.86 -5.26
C VAL A 362 -27.07 0.76 -4.20
N HIS A 363 -27.53 1.15 -3.00
CA HIS A 363 -27.74 0.24 -1.88
C HIS A 363 -28.70 0.82 -0.84
N GLY A 364 -29.37 -0.05 -0.06
CA GLY A 364 -30.26 0.35 1.03
C GLY A 364 -31.60 0.92 0.54
N SER A 365 -32.19 1.86 1.28
CA SER A 365 -33.50 2.47 0.97
C SER A 365 -33.49 3.33 -0.30
N THR A 366 -32.34 3.93 -0.63
CA THR A 366 -32.18 4.81 -1.80
C THR A 366 -31.68 4.09 -3.05
N ARG A 367 -31.60 2.75 -3.04
CA ARG A 367 -31.04 1.98 -4.15
C ARG A 367 -31.70 2.23 -5.50
N GLN A 368 -33.04 2.42 -5.52
CA GLN A 368 -33.80 2.63 -6.76
C GLN A 368 -33.49 4.01 -7.37
N SER A 369 -33.52 5.07 -6.55
CA SER A 369 -33.21 6.43 -7.01
C SER A 369 -31.73 6.54 -7.42
N GLY A 370 -30.82 5.91 -6.68
CA GLY A 370 -29.39 5.88 -7.05
C GLY A 370 -29.16 5.13 -8.36
N PHE A 371 -29.87 4.03 -8.61
CA PHE A 371 -29.77 3.31 -9.87
C PHE A 371 -30.26 4.16 -11.05
N GLN A 372 -31.40 4.88 -10.92
CA GLN A 372 -31.90 5.76 -11.95
C GLN A 372 -30.98 6.96 -12.21
N ASP A 373 -30.46 7.58 -11.14
CA ASP A 373 -29.50 8.67 -11.26
C ASP A 373 -28.23 8.26 -12.02
N TRP A 374 -27.72 7.05 -11.74
CA TRP A 374 -26.59 6.49 -12.46
C TRP A 374 -26.91 6.19 -13.93
N LEU A 375 -28.10 5.65 -14.24
CA LEU A 375 -28.53 5.43 -15.63
C LEU A 375 -28.58 6.74 -16.44
N ASP A 376 -29.04 7.82 -15.81
CA ASP A 376 -29.25 9.09 -16.48
C ASP A 376 -27.96 9.93 -16.66
N ARG A 377 -27.06 9.85 -15.70
CA ARG A 377 -25.85 10.73 -15.63
C ARG A 377 -24.54 10.01 -15.85
N GLY A 378 -24.52 8.69 -15.73
CA GLY A 378 -23.27 7.95 -15.69
C GLY A 378 -22.57 8.05 -14.33
N GLY A 379 -21.26 7.83 -14.31
CA GLY A 379 -20.42 7.79 -13.11
C GLY A 379 -20.18 6.35 -12.63
N ILE A 380 -19.79 6.19 -11.35
CA ILE A 380 -19.48 4.88 -10.77
C ILE A 380 -20.62 4.43 -9.86
N ALA A 381 -21.42 3.46 -10.31
CA ALA A 381 -22.40 2.80 -9.43
C ALA A 381 -21.68 1.87 -8.46
N VAL A 382 -21.75 2.14 -7.15
CA VAL A 382 -21.22 1.25 -6.10
C VAL A 382 -22.37 0.48 -5.47
N THR A 383 -22.32 -0.85 -5.59
CA THR A 383 -23.42 -1.74 -5.18
C THR A 383 -22.93 -3.00 -4.49
N THR A 384 -23.84 -3.74 -3.86
CA THR A 384 -23.54 -5.04 -3.22
C THR A 384 -24.00 -6.20 -4.07
N TYR A 385 -23.45 -7.39 -3.80
CA TYR A 385 -23.82 -8.62 -4.48
C TYR A 385 -25.34 -8.92 -4.44
N GLU A 386 -26.00 -8.61 -3.33
CA GLU A 386 -27.42 -8.82 -3.14
C GLU A 386 -28.26 -7.83 -3.97
N THR A 387 -27.75 -6.60 -4.13
CA THR A 387 -28.45 -5.54 -4.87
C THR A 387 -28.26 -5.66 -6.38
N THR A 388 -27.34 -6.51 -6.88
CA THR A 388 -27.14 -6.72 -8.33
C THR A 388 -28.40 -7.18 -9.07
N SER A 389 -29.39 -7.76 -8.38
CA SER A 389 -30.68 -8.13 -8.97
C SER A 389 -31.49 -6.94 -9.50
N LEU A 390 -31.21 -5.73 -8.99
CA LEU A 390 -31.88 -4.50 -9.40
C LEU A 390 -31.43 -4.01 -10.79
N PHE A 391 -30.22 -4.40 -11.22
CA PHE A 391 -29.63 -3.89 -12.46
C PHE A 391 -30.22 -4.60 -13.69
N GLU A 392 -31.36 -4.12 -14.14
CA GLU A 392 -31.94 -4.47 -15.45
C GLU A 392 -31.50 -3.40 -16.45
N LEU A 393 -30.37 -3.66 -17.08
CA LEU A 393 -29.74 -2.70 -18.00
C LEU A 393 -30.34 -2.82 -19.38
N PRO A 394 -30.59 -1.71 -20.11
CA PRO A 394 -30.93 -1.74 -21.52
C PRO A 394 -29.83 -2.43 -22.33
N GLU A 395 -30.16 -3.20 -23.35
CA GLU A 395 -29.17 -3.87 -24.22
C GLU A 395 -28.21 -2.88 -24.92
N SER A 396 -28.68 -1.64 -25.15
CA SER A 396 -27.90 -0.57 -25.73
C SER A 396 -26.85 0.03 -24.78
N LEU A 397 -27.02 -0.15 -23.46
CA LEU A 397 -26.09 0.41 -22.49
C LEU A 397 -24.88 -0.50 -22.33
N LYS A 398 -23.69 0.05 -22.65
CA LYS A 398 -22.40 -0.58 -22.39
C LYS A 398 -21.72 0.14 -21.23
N CYS A 399 -21.20 -0.63 -20.29
CA CYS A 399 -20.37 -0.13 -19.21
C CYS A 399 -18.90 -0.16 -19.63
N GLY A 400 -18.16 0.91 -19.34
CA GLY A 400 -16.73 0.97 -19.63
C GLY A 400 -15.92 -0.05 -18.82
N LEU A 401 -16.33 -0.31 -17.57
CA LEU A 401 -15.73 -1.34 -16.71
C LEU A 401 -16.74 -1.84 -15.68
N VAL A 402 -16.78 -3.15 -15.47
CA VAL A 402 -17.41 -3.78 -14.31
C VAL A 402 -16.32 -4.34 -13.39
N VAL A 403 -16.26 -3.83 -12.17
CA VAL A 403 -15.36 -4.29 -11.11
C VAL A 403 -16.11 -5.20 -10.16
N VAL A 404 -15.54 -6.37 -9.86
CA VAL A 404 -16.07 -7.33 -8.87
C VAL A 404 -15.03 -7.50 -7.77
N ASP A 405 -15.25 -6.84 -6.65
CA ASP A 405 -14.33 -6.87 -5.50
C ASP A 405 -14.61 -8.06 -4.60
N GLU A 406 -13.57 -8.69 -4.07
CA GLU A 406 -13.63 -9.97 -3.35
C GLU A 406 -14.35 -11.05 -4.17
N ALA A 407 -13.90 -11.28 -5.39
CA ALA A 407 -14.55 -12.16 -6.38
C ALA A 407 -14.82 -13.59 -5.88
N HIS A 408 -14.18 -14.04 -4.80
CA HIS A 408 -14.49 -15.32 -4.16
C HIS A 408 -15.95 -15.43 -3.65
N TYR A 409 -16.69 -14.30 -3.51
CA TYR A 409 -18.11 -14.31 -3.20
C TYR A 409 -18.99 -14.92 -4.31
N ILE A 410 -18.51 -14.98 -5.55
CA ILE A 410 -19.23 -15.57 -6.70
C ILE A 410 -18.68 -16.94 -7.12
N LYS A 411 -17.96 -17.63 -6.25
CA LYS A 411 -17.41 -18.97 -6.50
C LYS A 411 -18.47 -20.08 -6.70
N ASN A 412 -19.64 -19.93 -6.08
CA ASN A 412 -20.74 -20.91 -6.23
C ASN A 412 -21.58 -20.54 -7.46
N PRO A 413 -21.55 -21.37 -8.55
CA PRO A 413 -22.26 -21.08 -9.77
C PRO A 413 -23.77 -21.04 -9.63
N ASP A 414 -24.35 -21.75 -8.65
CA ASP A 414 -25.79 -21.88 -8.43
C ASP A 414 -26.38 -20.75 -7.58
N ALA A 415 -25.51 -19.95 -6.97
CA ALA A 415 -25.97 -18.85 -6.12
C ALA A 415 -26.58 -17.71 -6.96
N LYS A 416 -27.73 -17.17 -6.50
CA LYS A 416 -28.42 -16.04 -7.17
C LYS A 416 -27.48 -14.84 -7.40
N ARG A 417 -26.64 -14.51 -6.41
CA ARG A 417 -25.65 -13.44 -6.52
C ARG A 417 -24.67 -13.67 -7.66
N THR A 418 -24.22 -14.91 -7.89
CA THR A 418 -23.33 -15.26 -8.99
C THR A 418 -24.00 -15.06 -10.35
N ASN A 419 -25.23 -15.53 -10.51
CA ASN A 419 -25.98 -15.40 -11.74
C ASN A 419 -26.29 -13.92 -12.07
N ASN A 420 -26.68 -13.12 -11.07
CA ASN A 420 -26.92 -11.70 -11.26
C ASN A 420 -25.63 -10.95 -11.64
N THR A 421 -24.50 -11.23 -10.98
CA THR A 421 -23.21 -10.64 -11.32
C THR A 421 -22.77 -11.02 -12.72
N LYS A 422 -22.94 -12.30 -13.13
CA LYS A 422 -22.64 -12.73 -14.51
C LYS A 422 -23.47 -11.95 -15.53
N ARG A 423 -24.77 -11.73 -15.26
CA ARG A 423 -25.63 -10.93 -16.14
C ARG A 423 -25.10 -9.49 -16.29
N LEU A 424 -24.64 -8.86 -15.20
CA LEU A 424 -23.99 -7.54 -15.31
C LEU A 424 -22.74 -7.58 -16.18
N CYS A 425 -21.91 -8.62 -16.05
CA CYS A 425 -20.70 -8.76 -16.82
C CYS A 425 -20.94 -8.82 -18.34
N THR A 426 -22.13 -9.19 -18.81
CA THR A 426 -22.45 -9.20 -20.26
C THR A 426 -22.62 -7.81 -20.84
N HIS A 427 -22.82 -6.79 -20.01
CA HIS A 427 -22.95 -5.38 -20.42
C HIS A 427 -21.62 -4.62 -20.49
N ALA A 428 -20.48 -5.29 -20.28
CA ALA A 428 -19.18 -4.66 -20.35
C ALA A 428 -18.16 -5.51 -21.14
N ASP A 429 -17.37 -4.84 -21.96
CA ASP A 429 -16.26 -5.48 -22.68
C ASP A 429 -15.02 -5.60 -21.80
N ARG A 430 -14.95 -4.83 -20.70
CA ARG A 430 -13.87 -4.85 -19.71
C ARG A 430 -14.39 -5.28 -18.34
N LEU A 431 -13.73 -6.30 -17.78
CA LEU A 431 -14.09 -6.90 -16.48
C LEU A 431 -12.85 -6.94 -15.59
N LEU A 432 -12.96 -6.43 -14.38
CA LEU A 432 -11.92 -6.52 -13.36
C LEU A 432 -12.45 -7.27 -12.14
N PHE A 433 -12.02 -8.52 -11.99
CA PHE A 433 -12.26 -9.29 -10.78
C PHE A 433 -11.06 -9.10 -9.85
N MET A 434 -11.30 -8.80 -8.58
CA MET A 434 -10.25 -8.60 -7.58
C MET A 434 -10.43 -9.56 -6.41
N THR A 435 -9.34 -10.10 -5.94
CA THR A 435 -9.31 -10.92 -4.72
C THR A 435 -7.95 -10.76 -4.03
N GLY A 436 -7.95 -10.79 -2.71
CA GLY A 436 -6.72 -10.83 -1.90
C GLY A 436 -6.30 -12.23 -1.51
N THR A 437 -7.16 -13.24 -1.79
CA THR A 437 -6.87 -14.65 -1.48
C THR A 437 -6.07 -15.30 -2.61
N ALA A 438 -5.15 -16.19 -2.23
CA ALA A 438 -4.33 -16.94 -3.18
C ALA A 438 -5.16 -18.05 -3.84
N LEU A 439 -5.67 -17.76 -5.04
CA LEU A 439 -6.50 -18.71 -5.79
C LEU A 439 -5.72 -19.92 -6.33
N GLU A 440 -4.39 -19.83 -6.43
CA GLU A 440 -3.54 -20.95 -6.82
C GLU A 440 -3.72 -22.17 -5.90
N ASN A 441 -4.24 -21.95 -4.71
CA ASN A 441 -4.51 -22.97 -3.70
C ASN A 441 -5.86 -23.63 -3.90
N ASN A 442 -6.78 -22.96 -4.59
CA ASN A 442 -8.09 -23.49 -4.94
C ASN A 442 -8.31 -23.38 -6.42
N ILE A 443 -7.65 -24.25 -7.15
CA ILE A 443 -7.65 -24.26 -8.63
C ILE A 443 -9.07 -24.33 -9.20
N ASP A 444 -9.98 -25.05 -8.55
CA ASP A 444 -11.37 -25.14 -9.00
C ASP A 444 -12.10 -23.80 -8.87
N GLU A 445 -11.82 -23.03 -7.83
CA GLU A 445 -12.35 -21.69 -7.66
C GLU A 445 -11.77 -20.73 -8.70
N MET A 446 -10.46 -20.78 -8.92
CA MET A 446 -9.78 -20.01 -9.97
C MET A 446 -10.36 -20.31 -11.35
N ILE A 447 -10.51 -21.60 -11.72
CA ILE A 447 -11.09 -22.00 -13.01
C ILE A 447 -12.51 -21.46 -13.19
N ARG A 448 -13.34 -21.45 -12.13
CA ARG A 448 -14.71 -20.91 -12.20
C ARG A 448 -14.72 -19.40 -12.43
N LEU A 449 -13.85 -18.65 -11.76
CA LEU A 449 -13.73 -17.20 -11.96
C LEU A 449 -13.18 -16.88 -13.36
N ILE A 450 -12.13 -17.58 -13.77
CA ILE A 450 -11.55 -17.42 -15.11
C ILE A 450 -12.58 -17.80 -16.18
N HIS A 451 -13.45 -18.78 -15.94
CA HIS A 451 -14.50 -19.16 -16.90
C HIS A 451 -15.49 -18.02 -17.19
N ILE A 452 -15.74 -17.14 -16.23
CA ILE A 452 -16.58 -15.95 -16.45
C ILE A 452 -15.84 -14.92 -17.30
N LEU A 453 -14.54 -14.79 -17.11
CA LEU A 453 -13.69 -13.84 -17.82
C LEU A 453 -13.29 -14.33 -19.22
N ASN A 454 -12.80 -15.56 -19.28
CA ASN A 454 -12.32 -16.19 -20.51
C ASN A 454 -12.55 -17.71 -20.47
N PRO A 455 -13.65 -18.21 -21.09
CA PRO A 455 -13.97 -19.64 -21.11
C PRO A 455 -12.90 -20.53 -21.76
N ASP A 456 -12.20 -20.02 -22.78
CA ASP A 456 -11.19 -20.79 -23.51
C ASP A 456 -9.97 -21.09 -22.65
N ILE A 457 -9.48 -20.07 -21.93
CA ILE A 457 -8.39 -20.24 -20.96
C ILE A 457 -8.82 -21.19 -19.83
N ALA A 458 -10.04 -21.01 -19.29
CA ALA A 458 -10.57 -21.88 -18.26
C ALA A 458 -10.61 -23.35 -18.69
N ASN A 459 -11.00 -23.63 -19.92
CA ASN A 459 -11.03 -24.99 -20.46
C ASN A 459 -9.62 -25.59 -20.62
N LYS A 460 -8.64 -24.79 -21.07
CA LYS A 460 -7.25 -25.23 -21.18
C LYS A 460 -6.67 -25.62 -19.82
N ILE A 461 -6.87 -24.80 -18.79
CA ILE A 461 -6.29 -25.05 -17.46
C ILE A 461 -7.00 -26.17 -16.69
N LYS A 462 -8.25 -26.54 -17.04
CA LYS A 462 -8.90 -27.73 -16.46
C LYS A 462 -8.07 -29.00 -16.61
N GLY A 463 -7.39 -29.16 -17.74
CA GLY A 463 -6.48 -30.29 -18.00
C GLY A 463 -5.17 -30.24 -17.21
N MET A 464 -4.82 -29.07 -16.64
CA MET A 464 -3.54 -28.81 -15.96
C MET A 464 -3.69 -28.74 -14.43
N LYS A 465 -4.85 -29.06 -13.85
CA LYS A 465 -5.16 -28.95 -12.42
C LYS A 465 -4.12 -29.55 -11.47
N MET A 466 -3.47 -30.63 -11.89
CA MET A 466 -2.50 -31.36 -11.07
C MET A 466 -1.11 -30.72 -11.06
N MET A 467 -0.88 -29.67 -11.88
CA MET A 467 0.41 -28.99 -12.01
C MET A 467 0.26 -27.46 -12.03
N PRO A 468 -0.34 -26.85 -10.99
CA PRO A 468 -0.62 -25.40 -10.97
C PRO A 468 0.63 -24.52 -10.92
N PHE A 469 1.77 -25.10 -10.54
CA PHE A 469 3.05 -24.38 -10.43
C PHE A 469 3.94 -24.58 -11.68
N ALA A 470 3.49 -25.38 -12.68
CA ALA A 470 4.24 -25.57 -13.91
C ALA A 470 4.35 -24.27 -14.71
N PRO A 471 5.49 -23.98 -15.35
CA PRO A 471 5.64 -22.78 -16.20
C PRO A 471 4.53 -22.65 -17.25
N LEU A 472 4.16 -23.75 -17.89
CA LEU A 472 3.08 -23.79 -18.90
C LEU A 472 1.71 -23.34 -18.32
N PHE A 473 1.40 -23.69 -17.06
CA PHE A 473 0.17 -23.23 -16.41
C PHE A 473 0.20 -21.72 -16.22
N ARG A 474 1.32 -21.19 -15.72
CA ARG A 474 1.51 -19.74 -15.50
C ARG A 474 1.42 -18.96 -16.82
N GLU A 475 2.07 -19.43 -17.87
CA GLU A 475 1.97 -18.83 -19.20
C GLU A 475 0.53 -18.84 -19.75
N THR A 476 -0.20 -19.94 -19.54
CA THR A 476 -1.58 -20.10 -20.01
C THR A 476 -2.54 -19.11 -19.32
N ILE A 477 -2.36 -18.84 -18.02
CA ILE A 477 -3.23 -17.92 -17.26
C ILE A 477 -2.77 -16.46 -17.35
N ALA A 478 -1.54 -16.19 -17.75
CA ALA A 478 -0.95 -14.85 -17.79
C ALA A 478 -1.79 -13.78 -18.53
N PRO A 479 -2.58 -14.11 -19.58
CA PRO A 479 -3.47 -13.12 -20.21
C PRO A 479 -4.70 -12.73 -19.38
N VAL A 480 -5.03 -13.46 -18.31
CA VAL A 480 -6.27 -13.25 -17.55
C VAL A 480 -6.04 -13.14 -16.06
N TYR A 481 -4.91 -13.58 -15.54
CA TYR A 481 -4.59 -13.60 -14.13
C TYR A 481 -3.24 -12.96 -13.83
N TYR A 482 -3.23 -12.03 -12.90
CA TYR A 482 -2.01 -11.37 -12.42
C TYR A 482 -2.03 -11.25 -10.91
N ARG A 483 -0.91 -11.62 -10.28
CA ARG A 483 -0.74 -11.60 -8.83
C ARG A 483 0.65 -11.15 -8.44
N ARG A 484 0.72 -10.27 -7.44
CA ARG A 484 1.96 -9.84 -6.79
C ARG A 484 1.85 -10.03 -5.29
N LYS A 485 2.97 -10.37 -4.67
CA LYS A 485 3.09 -10.42 -3.22
C LYS A 485 3.63 -9.08 -2.70
N ARG A 486 3.36 -8.78 -1.43
CA ARG A 486 3.82 -7.57 -0.77
C ARG A 486 5.34 -7.50 -0.71
N GLU A 487 5.98 -8.61 -0.36
CA GLU A 487 7.44 -8.75 -0.28
C GLU A 487 8.15 -8.45 -1.61
N ASP A 488 7.48 -8.70 -2.74
CA ASP A 488 8.04 -8.49 -4.07
C ASP A 488 8.02 -7.02 -4.51
N VAL A 489 7.03 -6.24 -4.06
CA VAL A 489 6.77 -4.88 -4.58
C VAL A 489 6.92 -3.75 -3.58
N LEU A 490 6.87 -4.05 -2.27
CA LEU A 490 6.95 -3.09 -1.18
C LEU A 490 8.16 -3.38 -0.29
N SER A 491 9.36 -3.32 -0.88
CA SER A 491 10.63 -3.54 -0.18
C SER A 491 10.91 -2.51 0.94
N GLU A 492 10.23 -1.36 0.88
CA GLU A 492 10.35 -0.28 1.86
C GLU A 492 9.47 -0.46 3.11
N LEU A 493 8.59 -1.46 3.15
CA LEU A 493 7.78 -1.70 4.35
C LEU A 493 8.67 -1.97 5.57
N PRO A 494 8.32 -1.40 6.74
CA PRO A 494 8.93 -1.77 8.01
C PRO A 494 8.79 -3.27 8.29
N GLU A 495 9.46 -3.75 9.31
CA GLU A 495 9.43 -5.17 9.66
C GLU A 495 8.09 -5.57 10.30
N LEU A 496 7.65 -6.79 10.00
CA LEU A 496 6.59 -7.48 10.71
C LEU A 496 7.24 -8.43 11.72
N LEU A 497 7.04 -8.16 13.00
CA LEU A 497 7.61 -8.93 14.10
C LEU A 497 6.48 -9.70 14.79
N GLU A 498 6.52 -11.02 14.71
CA GLU A 498 5.49 -11.89 15.23
C GLU A 498 6.00 -12.60 16.48
N ASN A 499 5.31 -12.43 17.60
CA ASN A 499 5.65 -12.98 18.90
C ASN A 499 4.54 -13.89 19.42
N GLU A 500 4.91 -15.03 19.93
CA GLU A 500 4.03 -15.90 20.71
C GLU A 500 4.23 -15.63 22.20
N GLU A 501 3.19 -15.15 22.86
CA GLU A 501 3.20 -14.83 24.30
C GLU A 501 2.54 -15.99 25.08
N TRP A 502 3.38 -16.84 25.65
CA TRP A 502 2.94 -17.99 26.41
C TRP A 502 2.65 -17.62 27.86
N CYS A 503 1.37 -17.59 28.23
CA CYS A 503 0.86 -17.22 29.54
C CYS A 503 0.66 -18.47 30.40
N GLU A 504 1.12 -18.42 31.64
CA GLU A 504 0.89 -19.48 32.62
C GLU A 504 -0.43 -19.25 33.35
N MET A 505 -1.35 -20.21 33.27
CA MET A 505 -2.66 -20.10 33.90
C MET A 505 -2.58 -20.14 35.43
N GLY A 506 -3.23 -19.19 36.10
CA GLY A 506 -3.48 -19.25 37.52
C GLY A 506 -4.49 -20.32 37.93
N TYR A 507 -4.62 -20.58 39.22
CA TYR A 507 -5.51 -21.62 39.75
C TYR A 507 -6.98 -21.49 39.29
N LYS A 508 -7.52 -20.28 39.31
CA LYS A 508 -8.91 -20.01 38.87
C LYS A 508 -9.12 -20.30 37.39
N GLU A 509 -8.14 -19.95 36.55
CA GLU A 509 -8.18 -20.22 35.11
C GLU A 509 -8.11 -21.71 34.81
N GLN A 510 -7.19 -22.43 35.49
CA GLN A 510 -7.07 -23.88 35.37
C GLN A 510 -8.36 -24.57 35.77
N TRP A 511 -8.93 -24.20 36.92
CA TRP A 511 -10.20 -24.75 37.38
C TRP A 511 -11.30 -24.53 36.36
N LYS A 512 -11.44 -23.31 35.84
CA LYS A 512 -12.45 -22.97 34.82
C LYS A 512 -12.25 -23.73 33.52
N TYR A 513 -11.00 -23.86 33.08
CA TYR A 513 -10.66 -24.63 31.89
C TYR A 513 -11.02 -26.12 32.07
N TYR A 514 -10.74 -26.68 33.23
CA TYR A 514 -11.10 -28.04 33.56
C TYR A 514 -12.61 -28.27 33.70
N GLU A 515 -13.34 -27.30 34.24
CA GLU A 515 -14.79 -27.33 34.26
C GLU A 515 -15.36 -27.39 32.82
N CYS A 516 -14.85 -26.59 31.92
CA CYS A 516 -15.28 -26.59 30.52
C CYS A 516 -14.97 -27.91 29.80
N LEU A 517 -13.81 -28.51 30.08
CA LEU A 517 -13.42 -29.83 29.52
C LEU A 517 -14.24 -30.99 30.06
N SER A 518 -14.72 -30.92 31.29
CA SER A 518 -15.47 -32.00 31.95
C SER A 518 -16.94 -32.06 31.57
N LYS A 519 -17.53 -30.96 31.03
CA LYS A 519 -18.93 -30.90 30.60
C LYS A 519 -19.19 -31.90 29.47
N GLU A 520 -20.25 -32.71 29.62
CA GLU A 520 -20.75 -33.56 28.53
C GLU A 520 -21.37 -32.68 27.44
N GLY A 521 -21.00 -32.92 26.20
CA GLY A 521 -21.37 -32.12 25.06
C GLY A 521 -20.19 -31.32 24.53
N HIS A 522 -20.16 -31.10 23.20
CA HIS A 522 -19.01 -30.48 22.55
C HIS A 522 -19.19 -28.96 22.55
N ASN A 523 -19.03 -28.29 23.70
CA ASN A 523 -18.95 -26.82 23.71
C ASN A 523 -17.52 -26.35 23.37
N TYR A 524 -17.13 -26.67 22.14
CA TYR A 524 -15.84 -26.32 21.56
C TYR A 524 -15.50 -24.83 21.71
N HIS A 525 -16.51 -23.96 21.60
CA HIS A 525 -16.30 -22.51 21.72
C HIS A 525 -15.89 -22.06 23.12
N GLU A 526 -16.42 -22.67 24.17
CA GLU A 526 -16.01 -22.37 25.55
C GLU A 526 -14.61 -22.87 25.84
N ILE A 527 -14.24 -24.06 25.35
CA ILE A 527 -12.92 -24.65 25.56
C ILE A 527 -11.83 -23.80 24.90
N ARG A 528 -12.11 -23.19 23.74
CA ARG A 528 -11.15 -22.32 23.03
C ARG A 528 -10.97 -20.93 23.68
N GLN A 529 -11.85 -20.51 24.57
CA GLN A 529 -11.73 -19.25 25.30
C GLN A 529 -10.80 -19.38 26.52
N VAL A 530 -9.70 -20.11 26.36
CA VAL A 530 -8.72 -20.35 27.42
C VAL A 530 -8.32 -19.03 28.05
N SER A 531 -8.34 -18.96 29.39
CA SER A 531 -8.05 -17.76 30.17
C SER A 531 -9.12 -16.63 30.06
N TRP A 532 -9.85 -16.50 28.95
CA TRP A 532 -10.91 -15.51 28.80
C TRP A 532 -12.24 -15.92 29.42
N ASN A 533 -12.38 -17.17 29.87
CA ASN A 533 -13.62 -17.72 30.47
C ASN A 533 -13.84 -17.30 31.93
N VAL A 534 -12.81 -16.74 32.58
CA VAL A 534 -12.91 -16.29 33.97
C VAL A 534 -13.99 -15.20 34.12
N ASP A 535 -14.58 -15.14 35.30
CA ASP A 535 -15.64 -14.17 35.60
C ASP A 535 -15.07 -12.75 35.70
N ASP A 536 -13.87 -12.62 36.27
CA ASP A 536 -13.10 -11.36 36.34
C ASP A 536 -11.80 -11.47 35.55
N LEU A 537 -11.61 -10.60 34.57
CA LEU A 537 -10.39 -10.58 33.75
C LEU A 537 -9.11 -10.24 34.52
N HIS A 538 -9.21 -9.71 35.73
CA HIS A 538 -8.04 -9.56 36.61
C HIS A 538 -7.46 -10.91 37.05
N ASP A 539 -8.23 -11.97 36.97
CA ASP A 539 -7.77 -13.35 37.21
C ASP A 539 -7.24 -14.02 35.93
N SER A 540 -7.23 -13.35 34.77
CA SER A 540 -6.78 -13.87 33.49
C SER A 540 -5.33 -13.54 33.22
N SER A 541 -4.50 -14.58 33.03
CA SER A 541 -3.08 -14.41 32.66
C SER A 541 -2.90 -13.76 31.29
N LYS A 542 -3.75 -14.11 30.31
CA LYS A 542 -3.75 -13.45 28.99
C LYS A 542 -4.16 -11.98 29.11
N ALA A 543 -5.16 -11.63 29.94
CA ALA A 543 -5.56 -10.25 30.14
C ALA A 543 -4.47 -9.44 30.85
N SER A 544 -3.78 -10.01 31.83
CA SER A 544 -2.62 -9.37 32.48
C SER A 544 -1.52 -9.06 31.46
N ARG A 545 -1.14 -10.03 30.63
CA ARG A 545 -0.12 -9.83 29.58
C ARG A 545 -0.57 -8.82 28.53
N MET A 546 -1.84 -8.84 28.13
CA MET A 546 -2.42 -7.86 27.22
C MET A 546 -2.29 -6.44 27.78
N LEU A 547 -2.57 -6.21 29.07
CA LEU A 547 -2.44 -4.89 29.69
C LEU A 547 -0.99 -4.41 29.72
N GLU A 548 -0.02 -5.28 29.99
CA GLU A 548 1.40 -4.98 29.92
C GLU A 548 1.80 -4.52 28.50
N ILE A 549 1.42 -5.28 27.47
CA ILE A 549 1.70 -4.92 26.07
C ILE A 549 1.06 -3.57 25.69
N ILE A 550 -0.14 -3.29 26.18
CA ILE A 550 -0.82 -2.01 25.91
C ILE A 550 -0.05 -0.85 26.56
N GLU A 551 0.44 -1.02 27.80
CA GLU A 551 1.21 0.04 28.48
C GLU A 551 2.58 0.25 27.82
N GLU A 552 3.30 -0.84 27.47
CA GLU A 552 4.53 -0.78 26.65
C GLU A 552 4.28 -0.03 25.32
N ALA A 553 3.20 -0.36 24.62
CA ALA A 553 2.84 0.30 23.38
C ALA A 553 2.54 1.81 23.55
N LYS A 554 1.90 2.18 24.64
CA LYS A 554 1.60 3.57 24.98
C LYS A 554 2.87 4.37 25.27
N GLU A 555 3.81 3.80 26.01
CA GLU A 555 5.12 4.42 26.30
C GLU A 555 5.92 4.64 25.01
N GLU A 556 5.85 3.70 24.06
CA GLU A 556 6.47 3.83 22.73
C GLU A 556 5.71 4.75 21.77
N GLY A 557 4.59 5.35 22.18
CA GLY A 557 3.78 6.20 21.32
C GLY A 557 3.04 5.45 20.22
N ARG A 558 2.66 4.18 20.46
CA ARG A 558 1.95 3.30 19.51
C ARG A 558 0.46 3.21 19.82
N LYS A 559 -0.32 2.81 18.82
CA LYS A 559 -1.73 2.44 18.96
C LYS A 559 -1.88 0.94 18.80
N VAL A 560 -2.85 0.37 19.51
CA VAL A 560 -3.07 -1.06 19.61
C VAL A 560 -4.39 -1.45 18.97
N ILE A 561 -4.40 -2.55 18.20
CA ILE A 561 -5.63 -3.24 17.80
C ILE A 561 -5.66 -4.63 18.40
N ILE A 562 -6.82 -5.01 18.96
CA ILE A 562 -7.04 -6.31 19.58
C ILE A 562 -8.11 -7.06 18.79
N PHE A 563 -7.79 -8.28 18.42
CA PHE A 563 -8.71 -9.17 17.71
C PHE A 563 -9.06 -10.40 18.55
N SER A 564 -10.35 -10.71 18.61
CA SER A 564 -10.86 -11.98 19.09
C SER A 564 -11.99 -12.48 18.19
N PHE A 565 -12.14 -13.80 18.10
CA PHE A 565 -13.27 -14.44 17.44
C PHE A 565 -14.57 -14.31 18.27
N TYR A 566 -14.45 -14.22 19.60
CA TYR A 566 -15.54 -14.31 20.54
C TYR A 566 -16.07 -12.93 20.96
N LEU A 567 -17.39 -12.74 20.80
CA LEU A 567 -18.08 -11.51 21.19
C LEU A 567 -18.01 -11.24 22.70
N ASP A 568 -18.05 -12.30 23.52
CA ASP A 568 -17.94 -12.18 24.96
C ASP A 568 -16.57 -11.67 25.38
N THR A 569 -15.52 -12.24 24.79
CA THR A 569 -14.14 -11.80 25.03
C THR A 569 -13.95 -10.31 24.71
N ILE A 570 -14.40 -9.84 23.53
CA ILE A 570 -14.24 -8.42 23.17
C ILE A 570 -15.02 -7.49 24.08
N ARG A 571 -16.20 -7.90 24.58
CA ARG A 571 -16.99 -7.12 25.54
C ARG A 571 -16.29 -7.02 26.90
N LYS A 572 -15.76 -8.14 27.42
CA LYS A 572 -15.01 -8.18 28.66
C LYS A 572 -13.75 -7.31 28.57
N ILE A 573 -13.00 -7.40 27.47
CA ILE A 573 -11.81 -6.57 27.22
C ILE A 573 -12.19 -5.08 27.16
N SER A 574 -13.22 -4.72 26.42
CA SER A 574 -13.68 -3.33 26.34
C SER A 574 -14.09 -2.76 27.70
N LYS A 575 -14.76 -3.56 28.50
CA LYS A 575 -15.13 -3.17 29.88
C LYS A 575 -13.89 -2.99 30.78
N LEU A 576 -12.90 -3.86 30.65
CA LEU A 576 -11.63 -3.78 31.40
C LEU A 576 -10.84 -2.52 31.04
N LEU A 577 -10.78 -2.18 29.76
CA LEU A 577 -10.01 -1.03 29.26
C LEU A 577 -10.72 0.33 29.45
N GLY A 578 -12.04 0.34 29.63
CA GLY A 578 -12.83 1.55 29.83
C GLY A 578 -12.57 2.62 28.76
N ASP A 579 -12.25 3.83 29.19
CA ASP A 579 -12.03 4.98 28.29
C ASP A 579 -10.82 4.85 27.37
N GLN A 580 -9.90 3.93 27.62
CA GLN A 580 -8.76 3.67 26.75
C GLN A 580 -9.18 2.95 25.45
N CYS A 581 -10.31 2.23 25.51
CA CYS A 581 -10.88 1.51 24.37
C CYS A 581 -11.79 2.42 23.53
N THR A 582 -11.82 2.20 22.22
CA THR A 582 -12.88 2.71 21.36
C THR A 582 -14.15 1.89 21.54
N GLU A 583 -15.25 2.31 20.91
CA GLU A 583 -16.41 1.44 20.69
C GLU A 583 -15.99 0.17 19.95
N ILE A 584 -16.54 -1.00 20.34
CA ILE A 584 -16.13 -2.29 19.77
C ILE A 584 -16.69 -2.48 18.36
N ILE A 585 -15.89 -3.05 17.47
CA ILE A 585 -16.32 -3.43 16.12
C ILE A 585 -16.71 -4.91 16.07
N ASN A 586 -17.95 -5.18 15.72
CA ASN A 586 -18.47 -6.54 15.50
C ASN A 586 -19.43 -6.59 14.29
N GLY A 587 -19.97 -7.77 14.01
CA GLY A 587 -20.86 -7.98 12.85
C GLY A 587 -22.18 -7.17 12.87
N SER A 588 -22.63 -6.70 14.03
CA SER A 588 -23.87 -5.89 14.17
C SER A 588 -23.64 -4.40 13.95
N VAL A 589 -22.40 -3.91 13.96
CA VAL A 589 -22.07 -2.51 13.74
C VAL A 589 -22.26 -2.16 12.27
N SER A 590 -23.06 -1.12 12.00
CA SER A 590 -23.30 -0.69 10.61
C SER A 590 -22.01 -0.21 9.92
N PRO A 591 -21.89 -0.36 8.61
CA PRO A 591 -20.68 0.07 7.88
C PRO A 591 -20.32 1.54 8.10
N LYS A 592 -21.32 2.43 8.20
CA LYS A 592 -21.10 3.86 8.47
C LYS A 592 -20.53 4.08 9.87
N HIS A 593 -21.15 3.51 10.88
CA HIS A 593 -20.71 3.67 12.26
C HIS A 593 -19.34 3.02 12.51
N ARG A 594 -19.07 1.89 11.86
CA ARG A 594 -17.75 1.25 11.89
C ARG A 594 -16.65 2.18 11.40
N GLN A 595 -16.91 2.94 10.34
CA GLN A 595 -15.95 3.90 9.82
C GLN A 595 -15.77 5.10 10.75
N GLU A 596 -16.83 5.57 11.40
CA GLU A 596 -16.76 6.64 12.41
C GLU A 596 -15.88 6.23 13.61
N ILE A 597 -15.97 4.97 14.04
CA ILE A 597 -15.10 4.41 15.10
C ILE A 597 -13.63 4.42 14.64
N ILE A 598 -13.36 4.02 13.39
CA ILE A 598 -11.99 4.00 12.84
C ILE A 598 -11.43 5.42 12.70
N ASP A 599 -12.21 6.36 12.16
CA ASP A 599 -11.80 7.76 12.01
C ASP A 599 -11.48 8.37 13.39
N GLY A 600 -12.28 8.04 14.42
CA GLY A 600 -12.02 8.40 15.81
C GLY A 600 -10.74 7.77 16.38
N PHE A 601 -10.48 6.51 16.06
CA PHE A 601 -9.24 5.83 16.45
C PHE A 601 -8.02 6.42 15.74
N GLU A 602 -8.13 6.74 14.45
CA GLU A 602 -7.03 7.35 13.69
C GLU A 602 -6.64 8.72 14.21
N SER A 603 -7.60 9.52 14.63
CA SER A 603 -7.36 10.86 15.20
C SER A 603 -6.94 10.86 16.67
N ALA A 604 -7.10 9.75 17.38
CA ALA A 604 -6.78 9.63 18.80
C ALA A 604 -5.26 9.66 19.07
N SER A 605 -4.89 9.96 20.33
CA SER A 605 -3.52 9.91 20.81
C SER A 605 -2.96 8.48 20.90
N ALA A 606 -1.66 8.37 21.09
CA ALA A 606 -0.98 7.10 21.38
C ALA A 606 -1.59 6.41 22.63
N GLY A 607 -1.48 5.08 22.68
CA GLY A 607 -2.07 4.24 23.72
C GLY A 607 -3.57 3.99 23.56
N ARG A 608 -4.23 4.56 22.52
CA ARG A 608 -5.62 4.22 22.20
C ARG A 608 -5.72 2.80 21.70
N VAL A 609 -6.74 2.07 22.13
CA VAL A 609 -6.97 0.67 21.79
C VAL A 609 -8.26 0.53 20.97
N LEU A 610 -8.17 -0.17 19.85
CA LEU A 610 -9.33 -0.60 19.05
C LEU A 610 -9.59 -2.09 19.29
N VAL A 611 -10.78 -2.45 19.74
CA VAL A 611 -11.16 -3.85 19.96
C VAL A 611 -12.17 -4.30 18.91
N SER A 612 -11.87 -5.39 18.20
CA SER A 612 -12.67 -5.86 17.08
C SER A 612 -12.85 -7.37 17.07
N GLN A 613 -14.04 -7.81 16.66
CA GLN A 613 -14.24 -9.20 16.30
C GLN A 613 -13.45 -9.49 15.01
N ILE A 614 -12.61 -10.53 15.02
CA ILE A 614 -11.67 -10.80 13.92
C ILE A 614 -12.36 -10.97 12.57
N MET A 615 -13.55 -11.61 12.54
CA MET A 615 -14.33 -11.79 11.32
C MET A 615 -14.93 -10.48 10.80
N ALA A 616 -15.27 -9.53 11.67
CA ALA A 616 -15.83 -8.23 11.29
C ALA A 616 -14.73 -7.21 10.99
N GLY A 617 -13.64 -7.24 11.72
CA GLY A 617 -12.47 -6.37 11.55
C GLY A 617 -11.55 -6.79 10.41
N GLY A 618 -11.56 -8.08 10.03
CA GLY A 618 -10.75 -8.64 8.95
C GLY A 618 -11.19 -8.25 7.54
N THR A 619 -12.39 -7.64 7.36
CA THR A 619 -12.91 -7.31 6.03
C THR A 619 -12.97 -5.80 5.79
N GLY A 620 -12.18 -5.30 4.82
CA GLY A 620 -12.31 -3.96 4.23
C GLY A 620 -11.94 -2.75 5.08
N LEU A 621 -11.40 -2.94 6.30
CA LEU A 621 -10.97 -1.84 7.16
C LEU A 621 -9.53 -1.41 6.83
N ASN A 622 -9.26 -0.12 6.94
CA ASN A 622 -7.92 0.45 6.88
C ASN A 622 -7.54 0.96 8.27
N ILE A 623 -6.54 0.33 8.92
CA ILE A 623 -6.16 0.64 10.30
C ILE A 623 -4.62 0.81 10.37
N GLN A 624 -4.07 1.63 9.48
CA GLN A 624 -2.62 1.86 9.37
C GLN A 624 -2.04 2.59 10.58
N SER A 625 -2.85 3.29 11.35
CA SER A 625 -2.40 4.01 12.54
C SER A 625 -2.04 3.08 13.70
N ALA A 626 -2.50 1.82 13.68
CA ALA A 626 -2.05 0.80 14.63
C ALA A 626 -0.73 0.18 14.18
N SER A 627 0.20 0.01 15.10
CA SER A 627 1.46 -0.72 14.89
C SER A 627 1.67 -1.85 15.90
N VAL A 628 0.69 -2.10 16.77
CA VAL A 628 0.63 -3.27 17.65
C VAL A 628 -0.68 -3.99 17.40
N VAL A 629 -0.59 -5.30 17.14
CA VAL A 629 -1.73 -6.19 16.88
C VAL A 629 -1.72 -7.29 17.94
N ILE A 630 -2.79 -7.45 18.68
CA ILE A 630 -2.95 -8.52 19.67
C ILE A 630 -4.02 -9.49 19.19
N ILE A 631 -3.66 -10.79 19.13
CA ILE A 631 -4.56 -11.88 18.81
C ILE A 631 -4.86 -12.66 20.10
N CYS A 632 -6.10 -12.63 20.53
CA CYS A 632 -6.50 -13.17 21.83
C CYS A 632 -6.46 -14.71 21.92
N GLU A 633 -6.66 -15.38 20.79
CA GLU A 633 -6.66 -16.85 20.68
C GLU A 633 -6.19 -17.30 19.29
N PRO A 634 -5.53 -18.50 19.17
CA PRO A 634 -5.09 -18.99 17.87
C PRO A 634 -6.28 -19.27 16.95
N GLN A 635 -6.19 -18.84 15.69
CA GLN A 635 -7.24 -19.05 14.72
C GLN A 635 -7.09 -20.41 14.05
N ILE A 636 -8.20 -21.14 13.89
CA ILE A 636 -8.23 -22.45 13.24
C ILE A 636 -7.79 -22.37 11.78
N LYS A 637 -8.04 -21.21 11.17
CA LYS A 637 -7.69 -20.91 9.80
C LYS A 637 -6.72 -19.72 9.78
N PRO A 638 -5.42 -19.95 9.50
CA PRO A 638 -4.40 -18.91 9.52
C PRO A 638 -4.69 -17.72 8.60
N SER A 639 -5.40 -17.93 7.50
CA SER A 639 -5.75 -16.84 6.58
C SER A 639 -6.62 -15.74 7.22
N ILE A 640 -7.46 -16.10 8.21
CA ILE A 640 -8.26 -15.11 8.95
C ILE A 640 -7.35 -14.18 9.74
N GLU A 641 -6.33 -14.75 10.38
CA GLU A 641 -5.33 -14.02 11.15
C GLU A 641 -4.46 -13.13 10.24
N SER A 642 -3.96 -13.70 9.14
CA SER A 642 -3.19 -12.96 8.13
C SER A 642 -3.98 -11.78 7.55
N GLN A 643 -5.28 -11.96 7.32
CA GLN A 643 -6.18 -10.89 6.89
C GLN A 643 -6.29 -9.79 7.95
N ALA A 644 -6.46 -10.14 9.21
CA ALA A 644 -6.54 -9.18 10.32
C ALA A 644 -5.23 -8.39 10.48
N ILE A 645 -4.08 -9.06 10.46
CA ILE A 645 -2.75 -8.44 10.53
C ILE A 645 -2.54 -7.47 9.36
N SER A 646 -2.99 -7.84 8.15
CA SER A 646 -2.84 -7.02 6.94
C SER A 646 -3.62 -5.69 6.99
N ARG A 647 -4.49 -5.47 7.97
CA ARG A 647 -5.17 -4.18 8.19
C ARG A 647 -4.25 -3.13 8.82
N ALA A 648 -3.29 -3.56 9.62
CA ALA A 648 -2.24 -2.73 10.19
C ALA A 648 -0.96 -2.77 9.34
N TYR A 649 -0.56 -3.96 8.85
CA TYR A 649 0.65 -4.14 8.04
C TYR A 649 0.35 -4.06 6.55
N ARG A 650 0.40 -2.85 6.01
CA ARG A 650 0.10 -2.57 4.59
C ARG A 650 0.87 -1.35 4.08
N MET A 651 0.77 -1.11 2.77
CA MET A 651 1.34 0.09 2.13
C MET A 651 0.94 1.36 2.90
N GLY A 652 1.93 2.16 3.28
CA GLY A 652 1.75 3.35 4.11
C GLY A 652 2.01 3.15 5.60
N GLN A 653 2.39 1.94 6.05
CA GLN A 653 2.89 1.74 7.39
C GLN A 653 4.30 2.33 7.52
N SER A 654 4.53 3.15 8.55
CA SER A 654 5.81 3.85 8.79
C SER A 654 6.58 3.32 10.01
N ARG A 655 6.00 2.36 10.74
CA ARG A 655 6.59 1.74 11.95
C ARG A 655 6.60 0.23 11.82
N ASN A 656 7.52 -0.44 12.51
CA ASN A 656 7.46 -1.89 12.65
C ASN A 656 6.12 -2.31 13.27
N VAL A 657 5.50 -3.34 12.69
CA VAL A 657 4.26 -3.90 13.22
C VAL A 657 4.60 -5.07 14.13
N LEU A 658 4.19 -4.96 15.38
CA LEU A 658 4.39 -5.98 16.42
C LEU A 658 3.08 -6.77 16.53
N VAL A 659 3.16 -8.07 16.31
CA VAL A 659 2.01 -8.98 16.46
C VAL A 659 2.25 -9.88 17.67
N TYR A 660 1.33 -9.87 18.60
CA TYR A 660 1.36 -10.69 19.79
C TYR A 660 0.22 -11.70 19.78
N ARG A 661 0.56 -12.98 19.79
CA ARG A 661 -0.41 -14.09 19.96
C ARG A 661 -0.41 -14.54 21.40
N LEU A 662 -1.53 -14.32 22.10
CA LEU A 662 -1.67 -14.72 23.49
C LEU A 662 -2.10 -16.18 23.57
N LEU A 663 -1.23 -17.00 24.14
CA LEU A 663 -1.37 -18.47 24.21
C LEU A 663 -1.23 -18.94 25.65
N CYS A 664 -1.89 -20.04 26.03
CA CYS A 664 -1.67 -20.70 27.29
C CYS A 664 -1.02 -22.07 27.11
N SER A 665 0.07 -22.33 27.85
CA SER A 665 0.74 -23.61 27.87
C SER A 665 -0.15 -24.69 28.50
N ASN A 666 0.02 -25.91 28.07
CA ASN A 666 -0.75 -27.06 28.55
C ASN A 666 -2.27 -26.95 28.32
N THR A 667 -2.67 -26.32 27.25
CA THR A 667 -4.09 -26.13 26.86
C THR A 667 -4.32 -26.47 25.38
N ILE A 668 -5.56 -26.32 24.95
CA ILE A 668 -5.95 -26.46 23.54
C ILE A 668 -5.21 -25.47 22.64
N ASP A 669 -4.76 -24.30 23.15
CA ASP A 669 -3.98 -23.33 22.37
C ASP A 669 -2.69 -23.96 21.84
N GLU A 670 -1.94 -24.64 22.70
CA GLU A 670 -0.71 -25.33 22.33
C GLU A 670 -0.97 -26.41 21.26
N ARG A 671 -2.05 -27.19 21.42
CA ARG A 671 -2.41 -28.22 20.45
C ARG A 671 -2.78 -27.66 19.07
N ILE A 672 -3.57 -26.58 19.05
CA ILE A 672 -3.93 -25.91 17.79
C ILE A 672 -2.68 -25.36 17.12
N THR A 673 -1.81 -24.67 17.86
CA THR A 673 -0.56 -24.09 17.33
C THR A 673 0.35 -25.17 16.77
N ASP A 674 0.56 -26.27 17.48
CA ASP A 674 1.37 -27.43 17.05
C ASP A 674 0.84 -28.04 15.74
N ILE A 675 -0.47 -28.23 15.62
CA ILE A 675 -1.07 -28.81 14.41
C ILE A 675 -0.94 -27.86 13.23
N LEU A 676 -1.16 -26.56 13.46
CA LEU A 676 -0.99 -25.55 12.42
C LEU A 676 0.47 -25.48 11.96
N ALA A 677 1.43 -25.50 12.89
CA ALA A 677 2.86 -25.52 12.58
C ALA A 677 3.27 -26.74 11.76
N ARG A 678 2.79 -27.94 12.14
CA ARG A 678 3.04 -29.19 11.37
C ARG A 678 2.47 -29.11 9.97
N LYS A 679 1.21 -28.66 9.83
CA LYS A 679 0.57 -28.49 8.52
C LYS A 679 1.31 -27.48 7.66
N THR A 680 1.74 -26.35 8.23
CA THR A 680 2.52 -25.31 7.55
C THR A 680 3.87 -25.85 7.08
N ASN A 681 4.59 -26.61 7.92
CA ASN A 681 5.89 -27.20 7.56
C ASN A 681 5.77 -28.24 6.43
N VAL A 682 4.74 -29.06 6.45
CA VAL A 682 4.47 -30.03 5.36
C VAL A 682 4.16 -29.28 4.07
N PHE A 683 3.39 -28.21 4.14
CA PHE A 683 2.99 -27.44 2.97
C PHE A 683 4.15 -26.61 2.38
N ASN A 684 4.98 -25.99 3.24
CA ASN A 684 6.16 -25.22 2.82
C ASN A 684 7.24 -26.08 2.13
N ALA A 685 7.24 -27.39 2.40
CA ALA A 685 8.10 -28.34 1.69
C ALA A 685 7.66 -28.57 0.22
N PHE A 686 6.41 -28.26 -0.13
CA PHE A 686 5.80 -28.53 -1.44
C PHE A 686 5.26 -27.31 -2.19
N ALA A 687 5.08 -26.16 -1.52
CA ALA A 687 4.46 -24.97 -2.11
C ALA A 687 4.98 -23.66 -1.49
N ASP A 688 4.71 -22.52 -2.15
CA ASP A 688 5.01 -21.18 -1.65
C ASP A 688 4.32 -20.87 -0.31
N GLN A 689 5.00 -20.16 0.59
CA GLN A 689 4.53 -19.87 1.96
C GLN A 689 3.15 -19.18 2.02
N SER A 690 2.83 -18.28 1.09
CA SER A 690 1.51 -17.64 1.04
C SER A 690 0.39 -18.59 0.66
N ALA A 691 0.73 -19.63 -0.09
CA ALA A 691 -0.19 -20.69 -0.52
C ALA A 691 -0.59 -21.62 0.65
N ALA A 692 0.30 -21.79 1.62
CA ALA A 692 0.08 -22.63 2.79
C ALA A 692 -1.06 -22.09 3.68
N ALA A 693 -1.08 -20.77 3.92
CA ALA A 693 -1.97 -20.16 4.90
C ALA A 693 -3.47 -20.28 4.56
N ASP A 694 -3.83 -20.28 3.27
CA ASP A 694 -5.24 -20.30 2.84
C ASP A 694 -5.87 -21.70 2.85
N ASN A 695 -5.06 -22.77 2.73
CA ASN A 695 -5.54 -24.16 2.71
C ASN A 695 -5.39 -24.90 4.04
N ILE A 696 -4.69 -24.31 4.99
CA ILE A 696 -4.54 -24.89 6.31
C ILE A 696 -5.78 -24.53 7.13
N GLU A 697 -6.62 -25.52 7.36
CA GLU A 697 -7.79 -25.43 8.24
C GLU A 697 -7.84 -26.68 9.13
N ILE A 698 -8.18 -26.49 10.38
CA ILE A 698 -8.46 -27.60 11.28
C ILE A 698 -9.96 -27.92 11.14
N ASP A 699 -10.28 -29.06 10.57
CA ASP A 699 -11.67 -29.49 10.39
C ASP A 699 -12.31 -29.91 11.71
N SER A 700 -13.64 -30.02 11.72
CA SER A 700 -14.41 -30.36 12.92
C SER A 700 -14.06 -31.75 13.50
N ALA A 701 -13.65 -32.70 12.68
CA ALA A 701 -13.24 -34.03 13.14
C ALA A 701 -11.89 -33.99 13.88
N SER A 702 -10.93 -33.26 13.29
CA SER A 702 -9.63 -33.00 13.95
C SER A 702 -9.79 -32.26 15.28
N LEU A 703 -10.72 -31.27 15.34
CA LEU A 703 -11.01 -30.55 16.56
C LEU A 703 -11.62 -31.43 17.64
N THR A 704 -12.54 -32.33 17.29
CA THR A 704 -13.10 -33.31 18.22
C THR A 704 -12.00 -34.21 18.77
N GLN A 705 -11.10 -34.69 17.93
CA GLN A 705 -9.96 -35.48 18.34
C GLN A 705 -9.04 -34.73 19.31
N ILE A 706 -8.73 -33.45 19.03
CA ILE A 706 -7.91 -32.62 19.93
C ILE A 706 -8.53 -32.49 21.31
N ILE A 707 -9.83 -32.31 21.40
CA ILE A 707 -10.56 -32.19 22.67
C ILE A 707 -10.53 -33.55 23.44
N GLU A 708 -10.68 -34.67 22.74
CA GLU A 708 -10.63 -35.98 23.36
C GLU A 708 -9.23 -36.33 23.88
N GLU A 709 -8.19 -35.94 23.13
CA GLU A 709 -6.82 -36.06 23.56
C GLU A 709 -6.53 -35.22 24.81
N GLU A 710 -7.04 -33.99 24.84
CA GLU A 710 -6.88 -33.06 25.96
C GLU A 710 -7.62 -33.56 27.21
N ARG A 711 -8.85 -34.08 27.07
CA ARG A 711 -9.60 -34.77 28.14
C ARG A 711 -8.85 -35.97 28.68
N SER A 712 -8.23 -36.74 27.77
CA SER A 712 -7.45 -37.96 28.17
C SER A 712 -6.17 -37.59 28.91
N ARG A 713 -5.54 -36.45 28.53
CA ARG A 713 -4.36 -35.91 29.23
C ARG A 713 -4.72 -35.51 30.67
N MET A 714 -5.84 -34.78 30.82
CA MET A 714 -6.33 -34.38 32.14
C MET A 714 -6.56 -35.58 33.07
N LYS A 715 -7.25 -36.63 32.58
CA LYS A 715 -7.54 -37.82 33.36
C LYS A 715 -6.28 -38.56 33.82
N ARG A 716 -5.12 -38.34 33.16
CA ARG A 716 -3.84 -38.92 33.57
C ARG A 716 -3.06 -38.04 34.56
N ALA A 717 -3.40 -36.74 34.63
CA ALA A 717 -2.74 -35.78 35.49
C ALA A 717 -3.47 -35.56 36.84
N SER A 718 -4.76 -35.95 36.92
CA SER A 718 -5.59 -36.02 38.13
C SER A 718 -5.47 -37.39 38.78
#